data_4d087f2af6ed64cae5621962841ac485
#
_entry.id   4d087f2af6ed64cae5621962841ac485
#
_cell.length_a   1.000
_cell.length_b   1.000
_cell.length_c   1.000
_cell.angle_alpha   90.00
_cell.angle_beta   90.00
_cell.angle_gamma   90.00
#
_symmetry.space_group_name_H-M   'P 1'
#
loop_
_entity.id
_entity.type
_entity.pdbx_description
1 polymer ?
#
loop_
_entity_poly.entity_id
_entity_poly.type
_entity_poly.pdbx_seq_one_letter_code
_entity_poly.pdbx_strand_id
1 'polypeptide(L)'
;MEKKTFYITTPIYYPSDKLHIGHSYCTVATDAIARYKRLQGYDVMFLTGTDEHGQKIETKAEEAGMTPQAFVDKIVNGEKGVRDLWKLMNISNDRFIRTTDDYHCRAVQKIFKKMYEKGDIYKGAYKGKYCTPCESFWTESQLVDGKCPDCGREVHDAQEEAYFFRLSKYADRVQHLLEDTDFLQPRSRVNEMVNNFIKPGLEDLCVSRTSFTWGIPVDFDPGHVVYVWVDALFNYCTALGFCNDQYHDYDKYWPADYHIVGKEIVRFHSIIWPAMLMSMEMPLPKHVYGHGWLVIDGGKMSKSKGNVVDPYVLAEMFGVDALRFFLLRTFPFGTDGNFSNELLISTINVDLANDLGNLVSRTCAMVEKYFGGTLPADREDSPADCELKKLVSTLRDRYEAEMDKLQLQNGLEEIFKVIDRANKYIDENAPWKLAKEEGKEARLATVLYNLLETVRICTVLLTPFIPASCDKIFDQIGACEGCRTWDSAARWGKLKNTVTVHKGEALFPRLDAEKALAELDAMQEAQRKAALPDLELEPFTQEDVDFDTFCRSDFRAVKIKACEAVKKSDKLLKFTLDDGSGTDRTIVSGIHHYYEPEDLVGKTAVAILNLPARKMMGIPSCGMLISAVHNEKGEEKLHLLLLDDSIPAGAKLC
;
A
#
# COMPACT_ATOMS: atom_id res chain seq x y z
N MET A 1 -31.18 7.65 24.77
CA MET A 1 -29.98 8.51 24.76
C MET A 1 -29.48 8.58 23.33
N GLU A 2 -29.17 9.76 22.85
CA GLU A 2 -28.51 9.96 21.54
C GLU A 2 -27.16 9.26 21.57
N LYS A 3 -26.83 8.53 20.48
CA LYS A 3 -25.53 7.84 20.39
C LYS A 3 -24.43 8.87 20.23
N LYS A 4 -23.28 8.66 20.87
CA LYS A 4 -22.08 9.45 20.60
C LYS A 4 -21.66 9.25 19.16
N THR A 5 -21.35 10.33 18.46
CA THR A 5 -20.83 10.29 17.09
C THR A 5 -19.32 10.01 17.09
N PHE A 6 -18.85 9.41 15.99
CA PHE A 6 -17.43 9.20 15.76
C PHE A 6 -17.16 9.31 14.24
N TYR A 7 -16.36 10.27 13.84
CA TYR A 7 -16.01 10.49 12.45
C TYR A 7 -14.55 10.15 12.20
N ILE A 8 -14.31 9.17 11.32
CA ILE A 8 -12.98 8.70 10.96
C ILE A 8 -12.82 8.66 9.44
N THR A 9 -11.63 8.98 8.96
CA THR A 9 -11.34 9.01 7.53
C THR A 9 -10.02 8.31 7.20
N THR A 10 -9.95 7.71 6.00
CA THR A 10 -8.68 7.46 5.32
C THR A 10 -8.23 8.74 4.58
N PRO A 11 -7.02 8.80 4.00
CA PRO A 11 -6.78 9.72 2.90
C PRO A 11 -7.67 9.33 1.72
N ILE A 12 -7.91 10.28 0.82
CA ILE A 12 -8.43 9.95 -0.49
C ILE A 12 -7.27 9.51 -1.39
N TYR A 13 -7.43 8.40 -2.10
CA TYR A 13 -6.35 7.76 -2.84
C TYR A 13 -6.23 8.30 -4.25
N TYR A 14 -4.99 8.55 -4.69
CA TYR A 14 -4.70 9.09 -6.01
C TYR A 14 -4.74 7.97 -7.07
N PRO A 15 -5.78 7.94 -7.95
CA PRO A 15 -6.02 6.82 -8.86
C PRO A 15 -5.20 6.95 -10.15
N SER A 16 -3.90 7.23 -10.03
CA SER A 16 -2.98 7.22 -11.18
C SER A 16 -2.64 5.82 -11.64
N ASP A 17 -3.01 4.81 -10.85
CA ASP A 17 -2.83 3.38 -11.13
C ASP A 17 -3.57 2.54 -10.08
N LYS A 18 -3.60 1.16 -10.25
CA LYS A 18 -4.19 0.24 -9.27
C LYS A 18 -3.56 0.41 -7.89
N LEU A 19 -4.40 0.28 -6.86
CA LEU A 19 -3.95 0.34 -5.48
C LEU A 19 -3.19 -0.94 -5.10
N HIS A 20 -2.26 -0.83 -4.16
CA HIS A 20 -1.43 -1.93 -3.66
C HIS A 20 -1.67 -2.18 -2.17
N ILE A 21 -1.01 -3.20 -1.62
CA ILE A 21 -1.17 -3.63 -0.21
C ILE A 21 -0.97 -2.50 0.81
N GLY A 22 -0.13 -1.50 0.54
CA GLY A 22 0.06 -0.35 1.42
C GLY A 22 -1.18 0.52 1.57
N HIS A 23 -1.98 0.69 0.49
CA HIS A 23 -3.29 1.36 0.56
C HIS A 23 -4.29 0.51 1.34
N SER A 24 -4.27 -0.81 1.12
CA SER A 24 -5.12 -1.74 1.86
C SER A 24 -4.79 -1.72 3.36
N TYR A 25 -3.52 -1.60 3.75
CA TYR A 25 -3.11 -1.49 5.14
C TYR A 25 -3.77 -0.30 5.85
N CYS A 26 -3.67 0.89 5.27
CA CYS A 26 -4.31 2.10 5.80
C CYS A 26 -5.83 1.93 5.94
N THR A 27 -6.48 1.45 4.86
CA THR A 27 -7.95 1.34 4.82
C THR A 27 -8.46 0.26 5.77
N VAL A 28 -7.80 -0.89 5.84
CA VAL A 28 -8.16 -1.99 6.78
C VAL A 28 -7.96 -1.57 8.23
N ALA A 29 -6.88 -0.83 8.55
CA ALA A 29 -6.68 -0.31 9.90
C ALA A 29 -7.77 0.69 10.29
N THR A 30 -8.13 1.61 9.39
CA THR A 30 -9.22 2.56 9.61
C THR A 30 -10.56 1.85 9.77
N ASP A 31 -10.82 0.82 8.95
CA ASP A 31 -12.03 -0.01 9.06
C ASP A 31 -12.10 -0.76 10.39
N ALA A 32 -10.99 -1.30 10.86
CA ALA A 32 -10.95 -1.98 12.16
C ALA A 32 -11.29 -1.02 13.31
N ILE A 33 -10.78 0.23 13.27
CA ILE A 33 -11.11 1.27 14.25
C ILE A 33 -12.60 1.65 14.16
N ALA A 34 -13.13 1.84 12.94
CA ALA A 34 -14.53 2.14 12.71
C ALA A 34 -15.45 1.03 13.25
N ARG A 35 -15.14 -0.24 12.96
CA ARG A 35 -15.87 -1.41 13.49
C ARG A 35 -15.78 -1.52 14.99
N TYR A 36 -14.61 -1.26 15.57
CA TYR A 36 -14.44 -1.21 17.03
C TYR A 36 -15.34 -0.17 17.68
N LYS A 37 -15.40 1.05 17.13
CA LYS A 37 -16.28 2.11 17.66
C LYS A 37 -17.77 1.78 17.47
N ARG A 38 -18.15 1.15 16.34
CA ARG A 38 -19.52 0.64 16.15
C ARG A 38 -19.88 -0.45 17.17
N LEU A 39 -18.94 -1.36 17.45
CA LEU A 39 -19.11 -2.40 18.46
C LEU A 39 -19.33 -1.79 19.85
N GLN A 40 -18.67 -0.68 20.17
CA GLN A 40 -18.90 0.10 21.41
C GLN A 40 -20.23 0.89 21.40
N GLY A 41 -20.97 0.89 20.28
CA GLY A 41 -22.28 1.54 20.17
C GLY A 41 -22.25 2.99 19.68
N TYR A 42 -21.12 3.50 19.19
CA TYR A 42 -21.03 4.81 18.56
C TYR A 42 -21.81 4.84 17.24
N ASP A 43 -22.28 6.03 16.88
CA ASP A 43 -22.77 6.35 15.54
C ASP A 43 -21.57 6.81 14.70
N VAL A 44 -21.06 5.90 13.87
CA VAL A 44 -19.79 6.08 13.16
C VAL A 44 -20.04 6.53 11.73
N MET A 45 -19.36 7.59 11.30
CA MET A 45 -19.16 7.98 9.92
C MET A 45 -17.74 7.59 9.50
N PHE A 46 -17.61 6.66 8.56
CA PHE A 46 -16.34 6.28 7.96
C PHE A 46 -16.27 6.74 6.51
N LEU A 47 -15.41 7.70 6.21
CA LEU A 47 -15.19 8.27 4.88
C LEU A 47 -13.90 7.74 4.26
N THR A 48 -13.97 7.34 3.01
CA THR A 48 -12.83 7.12 2.11
C THR A 48 -13.15 7.70 0.74
N GLY A 49 -12.21 7.69 -0.20
CA GLY A 49 -12.46 8.23 -1.54
C GLY A 49 -11.24 8.24 -2.44
N THR A 50 -11.35 9.01 -3.52
CA THR A 50 -10.30 9.18 -4.53
C THR A 50 -10.04 10.64 -4.84
N ASP A 51 -8.76 11.00 -4.95
CA ASP A 51 -8.25 12.29 -5.39
C ASP A 51 -7.93 12.18 -6.89
N GLU A 52 -8.74 12.80 -7.74
CA GLU A 52 -8.80 12.47 -9.15
C GLU A 52 -8.29 13.57 -10.09
N HIS A 53 -7.92 14.73 -9.55
CA HIS A 53 -7.42 15.85 -10.33
C HIS A 53 -5.87 15.89 -10.37
N GLY A 54 -5.32 16.73 -11.28
CA GLY A 54 -3.90 17.03 -11.34
C GLY A 54 -3.20 16.56 -12.63
N GLN A 55 -2.03 17.14 -12.85
CA GLN A 55 -1.24 16.94 -14.07
C GLN A 55 -0.91 15.49 -14.36
N LYS A 56 -0.58 14.72 -13.32
CA LYS A 56 -0.20 13.31 -13.50
C LYS A 56 -1.34 12.44 -14.02
N ILE A 57 -2.60 12.73 -13.63
CA ILE A 57 -3.78 12.05 -14.18
C ILE A 57 -3.99 12.45 -15.65
N GLU A 58 -3.89 13.76 -15.94
CA GLU A 58 -4.00 14.29 -17.31
C GLU A 58 -3.00 13.59 -18.25
N THR A 59 -1.71 13.59 -17.88
CA THR A 59 -0.64 12.92 -18.65
C THR A 59 -0.91 11.43 -18.84
N LYS A 60 -1.30 10.71 -17.78
CA LYS A 60 -1.58 9.27 -17.89
C LYS A 60 -2.82 8.95 -18.73
N ALA A 61 -3.81 9.82 -18.70
CA ALA A 61 -4.98 9.70 -19.55
C ALA A 61 -4.61 9.91 -21.04
N GLU A 62 -3.77 10.90 -21.34
CA GLU A 62 -3.22 11.13 -22.67
C GLU A 62 -2.41 9.93 -23.17
N GLU A 63 -1.49 9.41 -22.35
CA GLU A 63 -0.71 8.20 -22.66
C GLU A 63 -1.61 7.00 -22.97
N ALA A 64 -2.77 6.90 -22.28
CA ALA A 64 -3.76 5.84 -22.48
C ALA A 64 -4.75 6.11 -23.64
N GLY A 65 -4.65 7.27 -24.32
CA GLY A 65 -5.58 7.70 -25.37
C GLY A 65 -7.02 7.92 -24.86
N MET A 66 -7.18 8.35 -23.61
CA MET A 66 -8.46 8.52 -22.91
C MET A 66 -8.62 9.98 -22.43
N THR A 67 -9.89 10.40 -22.21
CA THR A 67 -10.10 11.61 -21.41
C THR A 67 -9.74 11.35 -19.93
N PRO A 68 -9.28 12.38 -19.18
CA PRO A 68 -8.98 12.20 -17.75
C PRO A 68 -10.15 11.63 -16.94
N GLN A 69 -11.39 12.06 -17.21
CA GLN A 69 -12.59 11.52 -16.56
C GLN A 69 -12.76 10.03 -16.84
N ALA A 70 -12.66 9.61 -18.11
CA ALA A 70 -12.81 8.20 -18.47
C ALA A 70 -11.67 7.34 -17.88
N PHE A 71 -10.47 7.90 -17.76
CA PHE A 71 -9.33 7.24 -17.15
C PHE A 71 -9.57 6.99 -15.65
N VAL A 72 -9.96 8.01 -14.87
CA VAL A 72 -10.24 7.82 -13.44
C VAL A 72 -11.47 6.95 -13.21
N ASP A 73 -12.52 7.05 -14.04
CA ASP A 73 -13.69 6.16 -13.97
C ASP A 73 -13.31 4.70 -14.14
N LYS A 74 -12.40 4.39 -15.06
CA LYS A 74 -11.88 3.05 -15.27
C LYS A 74 -11.13 2.51 -14.06
N ILE A 75 -10.31 3.33 -13.39
CA ILE A 75 -9.53 2.89 -12.23
C ILE A 75 -10.42 2.80 -10.98
N VAL A 76 -11.37 3.71 -10.80
CA VAL A 76 -12.20 3.76 -9.60
C VAL A 76 -13.34 2.75 -9.65
N ASN A 77 -14.07 2.71 -10.77
CA ASN A 77 -15.31 1.93 -10.93
C ASN A 77 -15.16 0.71 -11.86
N GLY A 78 -14.01 0.56 -12.54
CA GLY A 78 -13.76 -0.57 -13.44
C GLY A 78 -13.51 -1.87 -12.68
N GLU A 79 -13.44 -2.97 -13.42
CA GLU A 79 -13.15 -4.30 -12.87
C GLU A 79 -11.82 -4.29 -12.09
N LYS A 80 -11.84 -4.83 -10.88
CA LYS A 80 -10.73 -4.79 -9.92
C LYS A 80 -10.25 -3.35 -9.64
N GLY A 81 -11.17 -2.39 -9.72
CA GLY A 81 -10.92 -0.98 -9.39
C GLY A 81 -10.93 -0.73 -7.87
N VAL A 82 -10.86 0.56 -7.51
CA VAL A 82 -10.77 0.96 -6.09
C VAL A 82 -11.99 0.49 -5.28
N ARG A 83 -13.21 0.68 -5.84
CA ARG A 83 -14.46 0.27 -5.16
C ARG A 83 -14.56 -1.25 -5.01
N ASP A 84 -14.15 -1.99 -6.04
CA ASP A 84 -14.12 -3.45 -5.99
C ASP A 84 -13.12 -3.95 -4.95
N LEU A 85 -11.96 -3.29 -4.84
CA LEU A 85 -10.96 -3.63 -3.82
C LEU A 85 -11.52 -3.44 -2.41
N TRP A 86 -12.21 -2.31 -2.14
CA TRP A 86 -12.79 -2.08 -0.81
C TRP A 86 -13.92 -3.05 -0.50
N LYS A 87 -14.72 -3.41 -1.50
CA LYS A 87 -15.73 -4.46 -1.36
C LYS A 87 -15.09 -5.82 -1.08
N LEU A 88 -14.06 -6.21 -1.83
CA LEU A 88 -13.30 -7.45 -1.60
C LEU A 88 -12.74 -7.49 -0.18
N MET A 89 -12.09 -6.41 0.27
CA MET A 89 -11.47 -6.31 1.59
C MET A 89 -12.48 -6.16 2.73
N ASN A 90 -13.79 -6.22 2.44
CA ASN A 90 -14.88 -6.06 3.40
C ASN A 90 -14.76 -4.75 4.20
N ILE A 91 -14.47 -3.65 3.49
CA ILE A 91 -14.41 -2.31 4.09
C ILE A 91 -15.83 -1.78 4.33
N SER A 92 -16.07 -1.29 5.54
CA SER A 92 -17.40 -0.85 6.00
C SER A 92 -17.58 0.67 5.97
N ASN A 93 -17.00 1.35 4.96
CA ASN A 93 -17.15 2.78 4.80
C ASN A 93 -18.62 3.17 4.53
N ASP A 94 -19.05 4.23 5.20
CA ASP A 94 -20.41 4.79 5.04
C ASP A 94 -20.48 5.70 3.81
N ARG A 95 -19.35 6.33 3.44
CA ARG A 95 -19.28 7.24 2.31
C ARG A 95 -17.99 7.08 1.52
N PHE A 96 -18.10 7.26 0.22
CA PHE A 96 -17.00 7.27 -0.72
C PHE A 96 -17.10 8.53 -1.58
N ILE A 97 -16.15 9.45 -1.43
CA ILE A 97 -16.10 10.70 -2.18
C ILE A 97 -15.13 10.58 -3.35
N ARG A 98 -15.47 11.23 -4.45
CA ARG A 98 -14.60 11.49 -5.58
C ARG A 98 -14.40 13.00 -5.70
N THR A 99 -13.17 13.47 -5.89
CA THR A 99 -12.95 14.92 -6.05
C THR A 99 -13.57 15.46 -7.35
N THR A 100 -13.90 14.56 -8.30
CA THR A 100 -14.66 14.88 -9.52
C THR A 100 -16.18 14.97 -9.30
N ASP A 101 -16.70 14.68 -8.11
CA ASP A 101 -18.13 14.86 -7.82
C ASP A 101 -18.52 16.33 -7.90
N ASP A 102 -19.55 16.66 -8.68
CA ASP A 102 -20.03 18.02 -8.92
C ASP A 102 -20.26 18.84 -7.65
N TYR A 103 -20.84 18.23 -6.61
CA TYR A 103 -21.13 18.91 -5.35
C TYR A 103 -19.83 19.31 -4.64
N HIS A 104 -18.78 18.48 -4.75
CA HIS A 104 -17.46 18.76 -4.19
C HIS A 104 -16.78 19.89 -4.96
N CYS A 105 -16.73 19.81 -6.28
CA CYS A 105 -16.14 20.85 -7.14
C CYS A 105 -16.74 22.23 -6.84
N ARG A 106 -18.08 22.34 -6.82
CA ARG A 106 -18.78 23.59 -6.50
C ARG A 106 -18.52 24.08 -5.08
N ALA A 107 -18.40 23.18 -4.13
CA ALA A 107 -18.08 23.55 -2.75
C ALA A 107 -16.65 24.10 -2.64
N VAL A 108 -15.67 23.46 -3.27
CA VAL A 108 -14.27 23.92 -3.29
C VAL A 108 -14.15 25.29 -3.94
N GLN A 109 -14.86 25.55 -5.04
CA GLN A 109 -14.90 26.87 -5.66
C GLN A 109 -15.38 27.96 -4.68
N LYS A 110 -16.48 27.71 -3.95
CA LYS A 110 -16.99 28.64 -2.92
C LYS A 110 -15.98 28.85 -1.79
N ILE A 111 -15.32 27.79 -1.35
CA ILE A 111 -14.32 27.83 -0.29
C ILE A 111 -13.09 28.64 -0.71
N PHE A 112 -12.57 28.38 -1.91
CA PHE A 112 -11.43 29.10 -2.48
C PHE A 112 -11.74 30.61 -2.61
N LYS A 113 -12.91 30.95 -3.15
CA LYS A 113 -13.37 32.32 -3.26
C LYS A 113 -13.49 33.01 -1.91
N LYS A 114 -14.04 32.33 -0.89
CA LYS A 114 -14.17 32.90 0.46
C LYS A 114 -12.80 33.18 1.09
N MET A 115 -11.80 32.29 0.93
CA MET A 115 -10.44 32.53 1.39
C MET A 115 -9.77 33.70 0.64
N TYR A 116 -10.06 33.84 -0.66
CA TYR A 116 -9.60 34.97 -1.48
C TYR A 116 -10.22 36.29 -1.03
N GLU A 117 -11.54 36.37 -0.86
CA GLU A 117 -12.25 37.56 -0.39
C GLU A 117 -11.80 38.00 1.02
N LYS A 118 -11.41 37.05 1.86
CA LYS A 118 -10.81 37.28 3.18
C LYS A 118 -9.37 37.80 3.11
N GLY A 119 -8.73 37.75 1.95
CA GLY A 119 -7.33 38.14 1.75
C GLY A 119 -6.30 37.11 2.25
N ASP A 120 -6.73 35.89 2.61
CA ASP A 120 -5.85 34.78 2.95
C ASP A 120 -5.32 34.05 1.70
N ILE A 121 -5.98 34.23 0.55
CA ILE A 121 -5.44 33.89 -0.77
C ILE A 121 -5.18 35.21 -1.53
N TYR A 122 -4.06 35.28 -2.24
CA TYR A 122 -3.69 36.45 -3.07
C TYR A 122 -2.98 35.99 -4.34
N LYS A 123 -3.03 36.81 -5.39
CA LYS A 123 -2.40 36.56 -6.69
C LYS A 123 -0.94 37.02 -6.68
N GLY A 124 -0.04 36.22 -7.19
CA GLY A 124 1.39 36.50 -7.28
C GLY A 124 2.05 35.75 -8.42
N ALA A 125 3.37 35.89 -8.56
CA ALA A 125 4.15 35.12 -9.53
C ALA A 125 5.13 34.21 -8.77
N TYR A 126 5.15 32.94 -9.09
CA TYR A 126 6.03 31.96 -8.51
C TYR A 126 7.20 31.65 -9.45
N LYS A 127 8.40 31.60 -8.88
CA LYS A 127 9.60 31.03 -9.51
C LYS A 127 10.19 30.02 -8.55
N GLY A 128 10.32 28.77 -8.95
CA GLY A 128 10.85 27.75 -8.08
C GLY A 128 11.13 26.45 -8.79
N LYS A 129 11.62 25.48 -8.02
CA LYS A 129 11.91 24.13 -8.47
C LYS A 129 10.65 23.27 -8.33
N TYR A 130 10.12 22.78 -9.43
CA TYR A 130 8.89 21.98 -9.45
C TYR A 130 9.18 20.49 -9.58
N CYS A 131 8.57 19.70 -8.74
CA CYS A 131 8.58 18.25 -8.83
C CYS A 131 7.25 17.75 -9.42
N THR A 132 7.24 17.33 -10.67
CA THR A 132 6.04 16.81 -11.34
C THR A 132 5.43 15.59 -10.63
N PRO A 133 6.22 14.60 -10.14
CA PRO A 133 5.64 13.43 -9.47
C PRO A 133 4.96 13.72 -8.12
N CYS A 134 5.41 14.77 -7.41
CA CYS A 134 4.82 15.18 -6.12
C CYS A 134 3.87 16.35 -6.26
N GLU A 135 3.78 16.94 -7.46
CA GLU A 135 3.02 18.16 -7.75
C GLU A 135 3.32 19.30 -6.76
N SER A 136 4.61 19.40 -6.35
CA SER A 136 5.06 20.32 -5.31
C SER A 136 6.17 21.22 -5.82
N PHE A 137 6.07 22.50 -5.46
CA PHE A 137 7.16 23.43 -5.62
C PHE A 137 8.06 23.44 -4.39
N TRP A 138 9.34 23.65 -4.64
CA TRP A 138 10.40 23.72 -3.64
C TRP A 138 11.27 24.95 -3.87
N THR A 139 11.73 25.55 -2.80
CA THR A 139 12.84 26.51 -2.89
C THR A 139 14.15 25.75 -3.02
N GLU A 140 15.20 26.39 -3.56
CA GLU A 140 16.52 25.75 -3.66
C GLU A 140 17.05 25.27 -2.30
N SER A 141 16.74 25.99 -1.23
CA SER A 141 17.14 25.65 0.15
C SER A 141 16.43 24.42 0.72
N GLN A 142 15.29 24.04 0.15
CA GLN A 142 14.50 22.87 0.57
C GLN A 142 14.88 21.60 -0.18
N LEU A 143 15.65 21.71 -1.26
CA LEU A 143 16.09 20.53 -2.02
C LEU A 143 17.13 19.72 -1.22
N VAL A 144 17.08 18.42 -1.36
CA VAL A 144 18.10 17.49 -0.85
C VAL A 144 18.95 17.02 -2.03
N ASP A 145 20.23 17.39 -2.03
CA ASP A 145 21.16 17.10 -3.14
C ASP A 145 20.65 17.57 -4.52
N GLY A 146 19.94 18.73 -4.54
CA GLY A 146 19.34 19.28 -5.77
C GLY A 146 18.07 18.59 -6.25
N LYS A 147 17.51 17.68 -5.44
CA LYS A 147 16.32 16.86 -5.76
C LYS A 147 15.17 17.13 -4.81
N CYS A 148 13.98 16.67 -5.22
CA CYS A 148 12.77 16.76 -4.41
C CYS A 148 12.95 16.06 -3.05
N PRO A 149 12.74 16.73 -1.92
CA PRO A 149 12.91 16.13 -0.59
C PRO A 149 11.91 15.03 -0.28
N ASP A 150 10.72 15.05 -0.91
CA ASP A 150 9.67 14.05 -0.67
C ASP A 150 9.92 12.74 -1.43
N CYS A 151 10.38 12.80 -2.67
CA CYS A 151 10.47 11.60 -3.52
C CYS A 151 11.87 11.34 -4.10
N GLY A 152 12.85 12.23 -3.88
CA GLY A 152 14.22 12.10 -4.35
C GLY A 152 14.42 12.24 -5.86
N ARG A 153 13.40 12.66 -6.63
CA ARG A 153 13.48 12.82 -8.09
C ARG A 153 13.97 14.20 -8.48
N GLU A 154 14.42 14.31 -9.74
CA GLU A 154 14.82 15.57 -10.35
C GLU A 154 13.67 16.60 -10.32
N VAL A 155 14.04 17.86 -10.15
CA VAL A 155 13.14 19.01 -10.20
C VAL A 155 13.59 19.94 -11.34
N HIS A 156 12.63 20.69 -11.92
CA HIS A 156 12.94 21.65 -13.00
C HIS A 156 12.52 23.06 -12.60
N ASP A 157 13.13 24.06 -13.21
CA ASP A 157 12.73 25.46 -13.02
C ASP A 157 11.35 25.68 -13.63
N ALA A 158 10.44 26.26 -12.83
CA ALA A 158 9.12 26.66 -13.28
C ALA A 158 8.83 28.10 -12.85
N GLN A 159 8.21 28.85 -13.73
CA GLN A 159 7.70 30.20 -13.45
C GLN A 159 6.25 30.26 -13.91
N GLU A 160 5.35 30.61 -12.99
CA GLU A 160 3.93 30.64 -13.25
C GLU A 160 3.26 31.76 -12.45
N GLU A 161 2.27 32.45 -13.06
CA GLU A 161 1.34 33.28 -12.30
C GLU A 161 0.41 32.35 -11.51
N ALA A 162 0.26 32.58 -10.22
CA ALA A 162 -0.48 31.69 -9.36
C ALA A 162 -1.14 32.43 -8.19
N TYR A 163 -2.10 31.77 -7.56
CA TYR A 163 -2.65 32.18 -6.28
C TYR A 163 -1.88 31.53 -5.14
N PHE A 164 -1.68 32.29 -4.06
CA PHE A 164 -0.94 31.87 -2.87
C PHE A 164 -1.83 31.95 -1.64
N PHE A 165 -1.83 30.90 -0.82
CA PHE A 165 -2.40 30.90 0.52
C PHE A 165 -1.38 31.38 1.53
N ARG A 166 -1.74 32.35 2.39
CA ARG A 166 -0.88 32.91 3.44
C ARG A 166 -0.65 31.93 4.58
N LEU A 167 0.03 30.82 4.27
CA LEU A 167 0.35 29.77 5.25
C LEU A 167 1.23 30.33 6.38
N SER A 168 2.17 31.20 6.07
CA SER A 168 3.04 31.89 7.02
C SER A 168 2.28 32.61 8.14
N LYS A 169 1.11 33.19 7.83
CA LYS A 169 0.21 33.85 8.79
C LYS A 169 -0.25 32.94 9.93
N TYR A 170 -0.29 31.65 9.70
CA TYR A 170 -0.81 30.63 10.63
C TYR A 170 0.29 29.85 11.34
N ALA A 171 1.58 30.14 11.10
CA ALA A 171 2.72 29.38 11.56
C ALA A 171 2.72 29.18 13.09
N ASP A 172 2.58 30.27 13.86
CA ASP A 172 2.59 30.20 15.34
C ASP A 172 1.42 29.35 15.87
N ARG A 173 0.23 29.51 15.28
CA ARG A 173 -0.95 28.76 15.70
C ARG A 173 -0.82 27.27 15.39
N VAL A 174 -0.26 26.91 14.24
CA VAL A 174 0.02 25.53 13.85
C VAL A 174 1.10 24.95 14.76
N GLN A 175 2.16 25.71 15.08
CA GLN A 175 3.19 25.26 16.01
C GLN A 175 2.60 24.93 17.38
N HIS A 176 1.82 25.83 17.98
CA HIS A 176 1.13 25.57 19.26
C HIS A 176 0.22 24.35 19.19
N LEU A 177 -0.54 24.18 18.10
CA LEU A 177 -1.38 23.01 17.89
C LEU A 177 -0.56 21.71 17.94
N LEU A 178 0.60 21.69 17.30
CA LEU A 178 1.46 20.50 17.23
C LEU A 178 2.21 20.22 18.53
N GLU A 179 2.71 21.24 19.20
CA GLU A 179 3.57 21.07 20.37
C GLU A 179 2.78 20.92 21.67
N ASP A 180 1.66 21.65 21.83
CA ASP A 180 0.93 21.79 23.09
C ASP A 180 -0.29 20.86 23.19
N THR A 181 -0.65 20.13 22.12
CA THR A 181 -1.79 19.22 22.11
C THR A 181 -1.42 17.82 21.61
N ASP A 182 -2.37 16.91 21.64
CA ASP A 182 -2.28 15.56 21.09
C ASP A 182 -2.86 15.46 19.66
N PHE A 183 -3.02 16.58 18.98
CA PHE A 183 -3.57 16.69 17.64
C PHE A 183 -2.84 15.78 16.64
N LEU A 184 -1.50 15.77 16.64
CA LEU A 184 -0.70 14.93 15.77
C LEU A 184 -0.12 13.73 16.52
N GLN A 185 -0.41 12.53 16.01
CA GLN A 185 0.03 11.25 16.57
C GLN A 185 0.70 10.38 15.49
N PRO A 186 1.68 9.52 15.87
CA PRO A 186 2.37 9.46 17.16
C PRO A 186 3.29 10.67 17.38
N ARG A 187 3.77 10.88 18.60
CA ARG A 187 4.62 12.05 18.97
C ARG A 187 5.88 12.20 18.12
N SER A 188 6.41 11.12 17.57
CA SER A 188 7.55 11.16 16.64
C SER A 188 7.27 12.04 15.41
N ARG A 189 6.02 12.08 14.92
CA ARG A 189 5.62 12.91 13.78
C ARG A 189 5.61 14.39 14.12
N VAL A 190 5.29 14.75 15.36
CA VAL A 190 5.38 16.14 15.81
C VAL A 190 6.80 16.66 15.68
N ASN A 191 7.78 15.89 16.21
CA ASN A 191 9.19 16.27 16.13
C ASN A 191 9.66 16.42 14.68
N GLU A 192 9.22 15.53 13.79
CA GLU A 192 9.52 15.59 12.35
C GLU A 192 8.95 16.88 11.72
N MET A 193 7.67 17.17 11.94
CA MET A 193 7.02 18.36 11.38
C MET A 193 7.60 19.66 11.91
N VAL A 194 7.82 19.74 13.20
CA VAL A 194 8.37 20.96 13.85
C VAL A 194 9.80 21.23 13.38
N ASN A 195 10.66 20.22 13.37
CA ASN A 195 12.06 20.42 13.02
C ASN A 195 12.28 20.68 11.52
N ASN A 196 11.52 19.99 10.66
CA ASN A 196 11.75 20.04 9.22
C ASN A 196 10.99 21.18 8.52
N PHE A 197 9.85 21.63 9.08
CA PHE A 197 8.98 22.59 8.40
C PHE A 197 8.69 23.84 9.23
N ILE A 198 8.38 23.72 10.53
CA ILE A 198 8.00 24.89 11.34
C ILE A 198 9.22 25.76 11.69
N LYS A 199 10.28 25.16 12.24
CA LYS A 199 11.49 25.90 12.64
C LYS A 199 12.23 26.61 11.51
N PRO A 200 12.32 26.05 10.28
CA PRO A 200 12.87 26.76 9.14
C PRO A 200 12.01 27.95 8.69
N GLY A 201 10.75 28.01 9.11
CA GLY A 201 9.75 29.00 8.72
C GLY A 201 8.82 28.49 7.64
N LEU A 202 7.51 28.73 7.82
CA LEU A 202 6.52 28.40 6.80
C LEU A 202 6.43 29.52 5.77
N GLU A 203 6.59 29.16 4.50
CA GLU A 203 6.36 30.05 3.37
C GLU A 203 4.91 29.95 2.90
N ASP A 204 4.42 30.98 2.19
CA ASP A 204 3.09 30.98 1.61
C ASP A 204 2.99 29.89 0.53
N LEU A 205 1.87 29.16 0.54
CA LEU A 205 1.66 28.01 -0.31
C LEU A 205 1.01 28.41 -1.65
N CYS A 206 1.63 28.02 -2.76
CA CYS A 206 0.99 28.14 -4.07
C CYS A 206 -0.24 27.23 -4.17
N VAL A 207 -1.43 27.81 -4.45
CA VAL A 207 -2.72 27.10 -4.39
C VAL A 207 -3.51 27.12 -5.71
N SER A 208 -2.85 27.48 -6.83
CA SER A 208 -3.41 27.32 -8.17
C SER A 208 -2.34 26.92 -9.18
N ARG A 209 -2.78 26.47 -10.36
CA ARG A 209 -1.93 26.12 -11.50
C ARG A 209 -2.55 26.65 -12.79
N THR A 210 -1.68 26.92 -13.79
CA THR A 210 -2.06 27.23 -15.17
C THR A 210 -1.44 26.28 -16.18
N SER A 211 -0.52 25.41 -15.72
CA SER A 211 0.26 24.49 -16.56
C SER A 211 -0.51 23.25 -17.04
N PHE A 212 -1.66 22.96 -16.47
CA PHE A 212 -2.58 21.89 -16.87
C PHE A 212 -4.04 22.31 -16.67
N THR A 213 -4.96 21.53 -17.25
CA THR A 213 -6.41 21.89 -17.27
C THR A 213 -7.29 20.95 -16.46
N TRP A 214 -6.80 19.75 -16.12
CA TRP A 214 -7.53 18.76 -15.36
C TRP A 214 -7.54 19.08 -13.86
N GLY A 215 -8.50 19.89 -13.44
CA GLY A 215 -8.69 20.36 -12.07
C GLY A 215 -9.94 21.19 -11.91
N ILE A 216 -10.23 21.63 -10.70
CA ILE A 216 -11.36 22.51 -10.41
C ILE A 216 -11.01 23.94 -10.87
N PRO A 217 -11.70 24.53 -11.84
CA PRO A 217 -11.40 25.90 -12.29
C PRO A 217 -11.72 26.90 -11.19
N VAL A 218 -10.88 27.94 -11.05
CA VAL A 218 -11.16 29.10 -10.21
C VAL A 218 -12.28 29.89 -10.87
N ASP A 219 -13.45 29.98 -10.24
CA ASP A 219 -14.69 30.53 -10.86
C ASP A 219 -14.57 31.98 -11.32
N PHE A 220 -13.79 32.82 -10.62
CA PHE A 220 -13.55 34.21 -10.94
C PHE A 220 -12.29 34.46 -11.80
N ASP A 221 -11.47 33.42 -12.06
CA ASP A 221 -10.29 33.46 -12.94
C ASP A 221 -10.09 32.10 -13.63
N PRO A 222 -10.89 31.78 -14.67
CA PRO A 222 -10.93 30.43 -15.27
C PRO A 222 -9.64 29.95 -15.95
N GLY A 223 -8.63 30.84 -16.09
CA GLY A 223 -7.29 30.46 -16.55
C GLY A 223 -6.49 29.67 -15.51
N HIS A 224 -6.97 29.59 -14.27
CA HIS A 224 -6.35 28.86 -13.17
C HIS A 224 -7.21 27.67 -12.74
N VAL A 225 -6.58 26.56 -12.38
CA VAL A 225 -7.21 25.47 -11.65
C VAL A 225 -6.74 25.46 -10.20
N VAL A 226 -7.62 25.07 -9.29
CA VAL A 226 -7.32 24.98 -7.87
C VAL A 226 -6.25 23.89 -7.65
N TYR A 227 -5.28 24.19 -6.79
CA TYR A 227 -4.24 23.25 -6.42
C TYR A 227 -4.81 22.00 -5.74
N VAL A 228 -4.31 20.86 -6.15
CA VAL A 228 -4.82 19.54 -5.74
C VAL A 228 -4.99 19.37 -4.22
N TRP A 229 -4.11 19.94 -3.40
CA TRP A 229 -4.23 19.81 -1.95
C TRP A 229 -5.33 20.70 -1.31
N VAL A 230 -5.73 21.82 -1.92
CA VAL A 230 -6.94 22.54 -1.49
C VAL A 230 -8.17 21.73 -1.82
N ASP A 231 -8.20 21.19 -3.03
CA ASP A 231 -9.23 20.27 -3.50
C ASP A 231 -9.30 19.04 -2.59
N ALA A 232 -8.20 18.30 -2.47
CA ALA A 232 -8.14 17.05 -1.73
C ALA A 232 -8.49 17.21 -0.23
N LEU A 233 -8.01 18.25 0.46
CA LEU A 233 -8.20 18.36 1.91
C LEU A 233 -9.63 18.72 2.30
N PHE A 234 -10.33 19.53 1.53
CA PHE A 234 -11.73 19.87 1.84
C PHE A 234 -12.73 18.74 1.60
N ASN A 235 -12.30 17.62 1.00
CA ASN A 235 -13.15 16.44 0.86
C ASN A 235 -13.78 16.03 2.20
N TYR A 236 -13.02 16.10 3.29
CA TYR A 236 -13.44 15.69 4.63
C TYR A 236 -14.65 16.45 5.16
N CYS A 237 -14.87 17.68 4.69
CA CYS A 237 -15.99 18.51 5.06
C CYS A 237 -17.10 18.47 4.00
N THR A 238 -16.74 18.53 2.72
CA THR A 238 -17.73 18.55 1.63
C THR A 238 -18.49 17.23 1.54
N ALA A 239 -17.86 16.11 1.86
CA ALA A 239 -18.52 14.82 1.97
C ALA A 239 -19.61 14.77 3.05
N LEU A 240 -19.61 15.70 4.00
CA LEU A 240 -20.64 15.85 5.03
C LEU A 240 -21.71 16.90 4.68
N GLY A 241 -21.52 17.66 3.59
CA GLY A 241 -22.46 18.71 3.17
C GLY A 241 -21.95 20.13 3.38
N PHE A 242 -20.67 20.33 3.77
CA PHE A 242 -20.13 21.67 3.90
C PHE A 242 -20.08 22.38 2.53
N CYS A 243 -20.69 23.58 2.46
CA CYS A 243 -20.82 24.39 1.25
C CYS A 243 -21.59 23.74 0.09
N ASN A 244 -22.37 22.69 0.33
CA ASN A 244 -23.23 22.04 -0.66
C ASN A 244 -24.51 21.50 -0.03
N ASP A 245 -25.48 21.10 -0.88
CA ASP A 245 -26.78 20.60 -0.47
C ASP A 245 -26.92 19.07 -0.72
N GLN A 246 -25.82 18.38 -1.06
CA GLN A 246 -25.83 16.94 -1.32
C GLN A 246 -26.02 16.13 -0.03
N TYR A 247 -25.41 16.59 1.05
CA TYR A 247 -25.48 15.96 2.37
C TYR A 247 -25.78 17.01 3.44
N HIS A 248 -26.27 16.55 4.61
CA HIS A 248 -26.65 17.42 5.73
C HIS A 248 -26.10 16.91 7.06
N ASP A 249 -24.95 16.22 7.01
CA ASP A 249 -24.35 15.53 8.15
C ASP A 249 -23.23 16.34 8.81
N TYR A 250 -22.89 17.53 8.27
CA TYR A 250 -21.75 18.32 8.74
C TYR A 250 -21.84 18.64 10.24
N ASP A 251 -22.93 19.22 10.70
CA ASP A 251 -23.10 19.59 12.10
C ASP A 251 -23.16 18.38 13.04
N LYS A 252 -23.47 17.20 12.52
CA LYS A 252 -23.57 15.97 13.29
C LYS A 252 -22.20 15.33 13.53
N TYR A 253 -21.32 15.31 12.52
CA TYR A 253 -20.08 14.55 12.55
C TYR A 253 -18.81 15.40 12.61
N TRP A 254 -18.83 16.63 12.07
CA TRP A 254 -17.67 17.50 12.15
C TRP A 254 -17.52 18.13 13.55
N PRO A 255 -16.31 18.22 14.16
CA PRO A 255 -15.02 17.86 13.58
C PRO A 255 -14.73 16.35 13.65
N ALA A 256 -13.89 15.89 12.70
CA ALA A 256 -13.44 14.51 12.66
C ALA A 256 -12.70 14.11 13.95
N ASP A 257 -12.95 12.89 14.43
CA ASP A 257 -12.19 12.32 15.55
C ASP A 257 -10.78 11.94 15.13
N TYR A 258 -10.63 11.30 13.94
CA TYR A 258 -9.35 10.93 13.39
C TYR A 258 -9.29 11.08 11.88
N HIS A 259 -8.23 11.72 11.39
CA HIS A 259 -7.72 11.52 10.04
C HIS A 259 -6.57 10.53 10.09
N ILE A 260 -6.74 9.33 9.52
CA ILE A 260 -5.70 8.31 9.43
C ILE A 260 -4.98 8.49 8.11
N VAL A 261 -3.67 8.74 8.12
CA VAL A 261 -2.89 9.07 6.92
C VAL A 261 -1.54 8.38 6.93
N GLY A 262 -0.99 8.10 5.76
CA GLY A 262 0.40 7.66 5.63
C GLY A 262 1.39 8.77 6.01
N LYS A 263 2.54 8.40 6.55
CA LYS A 263 3.54 9.38 7.03
C LYS A 263 3.99 10.37 5.95
N GLU A 264 3.91 10.01 4.68
CA GLU A 264 4.29 10.84 3.53
C GLU A 264 3.41 12.07 3.32
N ILE A 265 2.17 12.03 3.82
CA ILE A 265 1.21 13.13 3.67
C ILE A 265 0.84 13.79 5.01
N VAL A 266 1.55 13.45 6.08
CA VAL A 266 1.36 14.05 7.42
C VAL A 266 1.51 15.57 7.36
N ARG A 267 2.51 16.10 6.61
CA ARG A 267 2.71 17.53 6.45
C ARG A 267 1.45 18.26 5.97
N PHE A 268 0.76 17.70 4.97
CA PHE A 268 -0.45 18.32 4.42
C PHE A 268 -1.60 18.31 5.43
N HIS A 269 -1.74 17.24 6.21
CA HIS A 269 -2.83 17.09 7.18
C HIS A 269 -2.58 17.75 8.52
N SER A 270 -1.31 17.97 8.91
CA SER A 270 -0.97 18.51 10.22
C SER A 270 -0.53 19.99 10.19
N ILE A 271 -0.14 20.51 9.02
CA ILE A 271 0.30 21.90 8.85
C ILE A 271 -0.68 22.66 7.94
N ILE A 272 -0.88 22.19 6.72
CA ILE A 272 -1.65 22.92 5.70
C ILE A 272 -3.15 22.86 6.00
N TRP A 273 -3.68 21.68 6.31
CA TRP A 273 -5.10 21.48 6.60
C TRP A 273 -5.60 22.31 7.78
N PRO A 274 -4.97 22.26 8.98
CA PRO A 274 -5.40 23.11 10.08
C PRO A 274 -5.28 24.61 9.78
N ALA A 275 -4.27 25.05 9.02
CA ALA A 275 -4.15 26.45 8.62
C ALA A 275 -5.30 26.90 7.72
N MET A 276 -5.73 26.07 6.75
CA MET A 276 -6.89 26.34 5.90
C MET A 276 -8.20 26.37 6.69
N LEU A 277 -8.38 25.44 7.63
CA LEU A 277 -9.53 25.43 8.53
C LEU A 277 -9.56 26.67 9.43
N MET A 278 -8.42 27.10 9.96
CA MET A 278 -8.28 28.35 10.72
C MET A 278 -8.64 29.56 9.87
N SER A 279 -8.25 29.57 8.59
CA SER A 279 -8.64 30.61 7.64
C SER A 279 -10.15 30.64 7.43
N MET A 280 -10.78 29.49 7.34
CA MET A 280 -12.23 29.36 7.19
C MET A 280 -13.01 29.53 8.51
N GLU A 281 -12.30 29.73 9.65
CA GLU A 281 -12.90 29.81 11.01
C GLU A 281 -13.70 28.56 11.38
N MET A 282 -13.23 27.39 10.90
CA MET A 282 -13.84 26.09 11.15
C MET A 282 -13.20 25.38 12.33
N PRO A 283 -13.94 24.54 13.06
CA PRO A 283 -13.35 23.63 14.04
C PRO A 283 -12.28 22.73 13.41
N LEU A 284 -11.22 22.46 14.17
CA LEU A 284 -10.15 21.55 13.72
C LEU A 284 -10.53 20.09 14.01
N PRO A 285 -10.08 19.11 13.23
CA PRO A 285 -10.17 17.71 13.60
C PRO A 285 -9.50 17.47 14.95
N LYS A 286 -9.96 16.48 15.70
CA LYS A 286 -9.39 16.18 17.01
C LYS A 286 -7.98 15.63 16.89
N HIS A 287 -7.77 14.67 15.95
CA HIS A 287 -6.47 14.05 15.76
C HIS A 287 -6.17 13.79 14.28
N VAL A 288 -4.88 13.87 13.96
CA VAL A 288 -4.26 13.31 12.75
C VAL A 288 -3.29 12.21 13.18
N TYR A 289 -3.48 11.00 12.65
CA TYR A 289 -2.58 9.88 12.95
C TYR A 289 -1.77 9.50 11.72
N GLY A 290 -0.44 9.69 11.79
CA GLY A 290 0.49 9.36 10.72
C GLY A 290 1.05 7.94 10.87
N HIS A 291 0.46 6.95 10.19
CA HIS A 291 0.93 5.57 10.23
C HIS A 291 2.22 5.35 9.42
N GLY A 292 2.96 4.29 9.74
CA GLY A 292 4.16 3.86 9.02
C GLY A 292 3.86 3.20 7.67
N TRP A 293 4.88 3.01 6.86
CA TRP A 293 4.76 2.31 5.58
C TRP A 293 4.87 0.80 5.74
N LEU A 294 4.26 0.07 4.82
CA LEU A 294 4.69 -1.27 4.50
C LEU A 294 5.83 -1.18 3.46
N VAL A 295 6.98 -1.70 3.82
CA VAL A 295 8.18 -1.74 2.99
C VAL A 295 8.51 -3.18 2.60
N ILE A 296 9.24 -3.36 1.50
CA ILE A 296 9.79 -4.64 1.07
C ILE A 296 11.31 -4.47 1.03
N ASP A 297 12.04 -5.38 1.65
CA ASP A 297 13.52 -5.34 1.74
C ASP A 297 14.05 -3.98 2.23
N GLY A 298 13.34 -3.36 3.19
CA GLY A 298 13.66 -2.05 3.74
C GLY A 298 13.41 -0.87 2.81
N GLY A 299 12.81 -1.09 1.62
CA GLY A 299 12.51 -0.07 0.63
C GLY A 299 11.02 0.17 0.41
N LYS A 300 10.66 1.39 0.01
CA LYS A 300 9.27 1.74 -0.36
C LYS A 300 8.83 0.92 -1.57
N MET A 301 7.59 0.39 -1.53
CA MET A 301 6.95 -0.22 -2.68
C MET A 301 6.81 0.80 -3.82
N SER A 302 7.23 0.41 -5.01
CA SER A 302 7.13 1.25 -6.20
C SER A 302 6.93 0.37 -7.43
N LYS A 303 5.97 0.75 -8.30
CA LYS A 303 5.74 0.03 -9.56
C LYS A 303 6.93 0.09 -10.51
N SER A 304 7.66 1.21 -10.51
CA SER A 304 8.90 1.32 -11.29
C SER A 304 10.01 0.36 -10.85
N LYS A 305 9.94 -0.13 -9.60
CA LYS A 305 10.86 -1.17 -9.07
C LYS A 305 10.30 -2.58 -9.23
N GLY A 306 9.05 -2.74 -9.67
CA GLY A 306 8.39 -4.03 -9.80
C GLY A 306 8.16 -4.78 -8.48
N ASN A 307 8.23 -4.09 -7.32
CA ASN A 307 8.10 -4.69 -5.99
C ASN A 307 6.74 -4.42 -5.34
N VAL A 308 5.69 -4.22 -6.13
CA VAL A 308 4.34 -3.96 -5.62
C VAL A 308 3.60 -5.27 -5.36
N VAL A 309 3.02 -5.40 -4.17
CA VAL A 309 2.20 -6.55 -3.79
C VAL A 309 0.74 -6.26 -4.06
N ASP A 310 0.10 -7.12 -4.87
CA ASP A 310 -1.30 -7.01 -5.24
C ASP A 310 -2.19 -7.64 -4.16
N PRO A 311 -3.08 -6.86 -3.50
CA PRO A 311 -3.98 -7.38 -2.48
C PRO A 311 -5.00 -8.39 -3.01
N TYR A 312 -5.37 -8.35 -4.30
CA TYR A 312 -6.28 -9.32 -4.90
C TYR A 312 -5.68 -10.72 -4.87
N VAL A 313 -4.42 -10.87 -5.28
CA VAL A 313 -3.71 -12.16 -5.26
C VAL A 313 -3.67 -12.74 -3.85
N LEU A 314 -3.30 -11.91 -2.87
CA LEU A 314 -3.23 -12.37 -1.49
C LEU A 314 -4.61 -12.76 -0.92
N ALA A 315 -5.65 -12.00 -1.25
CA ALA A 315 -7.02 -12.29 -0.81
C ALA A 315 -7.58 -13.57 -1.46
N GLU A 316 -7.27 -13.83 -2.73
CA GLU A 316 -7.67 -15.05 -3.44
C GLU A 316 -6.97 -16.29 -2.87
N MET A 317 -5.68 -16.21 -2.56
CA MET A 317 -4.89 -17.34 -2.04
C MET A 317 -5.18 -17.67 -0.58
N PHE A 318 -5.29 -16.65 0.27
CA PHE A 318 -5.31 -16.83 1.73
C PHE A 318 -6.63 -16.48 2.39
N GLY A 319 -7.53 -15.84 1.65
CA GLY A 319 -8.78 -15.31 2.18
C GLY A 319 -8.62 -13.90 2.77
N VAL A 320 -9.71 -13.14 2.69
CA VAL A 320 -9.73 -11.72 3.10
C VAL A 320 -9.42 -11.53 4.58
N ASP A 321 -10.05 -12.31 5.45
CA ASP A 321 -9.87 -12.18 6.90
C ASP A 321 -8.44 -12.53 7.34
N ALA A 322 -7.80 -13.51 6.69
CA ALA A 322 -6.41 -13.85 6.95
C ALA A 322 -5.47 -12.69 6.55
N LEU A 323 -5.74 -12.05 5.41
CA LEU A 323 -4.98 -10.89 4.98
C LEU A 323 -5.20 -9.68 5.90
N ARG A 324 -6.45 -9.39 6.29
CA ARG A 324 -6.78 -8.34 7.27
C ARG A 324 -6.05 -8.56 8.59
N PHE A 325 -6.12 -9.77 9.10
CA PHE A 325 -5.44 -10.16 10.34
C PHE A 325 -3.93 -9.93 10.25
N PHE A 326 -3.29 -10.44 9.20
CA PHE A 326 -1.86 -10.26 8.98
C PHE A 326 -1.44 -8.79 9.01
N LEU A 327 -2.15 -7.92 8.27
CA LEU A 327 -1.86 -6.50 8.19
C LEU A 327 -1.92 -5.81 9.57
N LEU A 328 -2.85 -6.22 10.42
CA LEU A 328 -3.10 -5.58 11.72
C LEU A 328 -2.33 -6.24 12.88
N ARG A 329 -1.93 -7.50 12.73
CA ARG A 329 -1.24 -8.29 13.75
C ARG A 329 0.27 -8.12 13.71
N THR A 330 0.82 -7.97 12.51
CA THR A 330 2.26 -8.12 12.30
C THR A 330 3.03 -6.82 12.50
N PHE A 331 2.41 -5.67 12.19
CA PHE A 331 3.10 -4.39 12.14
C PHE A 331 2.58 -3.40 13.18
N PRO A 332 3.48 -2.74 13.96
CA PRO A 332 3.07 -1.63 14.80
C PRO A 332 2.56 -0.46 13.95
N PHE A 333 1.35 0.03 14.22
CA PHE A 333 0.66 0.98 13.34
C PHE A 333 1.40 2.31 13.13
N GLY A 334 2.15 2.78 14.12
CA GLY A 334 2.89 4.06 14.07
C GLY A 334 4.27 4.00 13.41
N THR A 335 4.79 2.82 13.07
CA THR A 335 6.13 2.60 12.53
C THR A 335 6.11 1.80 11.23
N ASP A 336 7.20 1.85 10.46
CA ASP A 336 7.32 1.07 9.24
C ASP A 336 7.36 -0.43 9.54
N GLY A 337 6.69 -1.23 8.69
CA GLY A 337 6.66 -2.67 8.75
C GLY A 337 7.27 -3.31 7.52
N ASN A 338 8.16 -4.30 7.70
CA ASN A 338 8.74 -5.02 6.57
C ASN A 338 7.86 -6.22 6.20
N PHE A 339 7.25 -6.16 5.02
CA PHE A 339 6.42 -7.23 4.47
C PHE A 339 7.31 -8.33 3.87
N SER A 340 6.98 -9.59 4.13
CA SER A 340 7.46 -10.73 3.35
C SER A 340 6.38 -11.81 3.23
N ASN A 341 6.50 -12.63 2.17
CA ASN A 341 5.57 -13.73 1.91
C ASN A 341 5.67 -14.81 3.01
N GLU A 342 6.88 -15.07 3.51
CA GLU A 342 7.14 -16.02 4.60
C GLU A 342 6.46 -15.57 5.89
N LEU A 343 6.53 -14.28 6.19
CA LEU A 343 5.93 -13.71 7.40
C LEU A 343 4.39 -13.82 7.34
N LEU A 344 3.80 -13.58 6.16
CA LEU A 344 2.36 -13.76 5.94
C LEU A 344 1.93 -15.20 6.19
N ILE A 345 2.60 -16.17 5.55
CA ILE A 345 2.28 -17.59 5.68
C ILE A 345 2.51 -18.08 7.12
N SER A 346 3.59 -17.64 7.75
CA SER A 346 3.88 -17.98 9.16
C SER A 346 2.80 -17.46 10.10
N THR A 347 2.38 -16.19 9.96
CA THR A 347 1.33 -15.59 10.79
C THR A 347 -0.01 -16.32 10.62
N ILE A 348 -0.38 -16.69 9.39
CA ILE A 348 -1.59 -17.47 9.13
C ILE A 348 -1.50 -18.85 9.80
N ASN A 349 -0.37 -19.56 9.65
CA ASN A 349 -0.22 -20.90 10.18
C ASN A 349 -0.15 -20.93 11.71
N VAL A 350 0.56 -19.99 12.32
CA VAL A 350 0.74 -19.96 13.78
C VAL A 350 -0.50 -19.39 14.46
N ASP A 351 -0.81 -18.12 14.22
CA ASP A 351 -1.82 -17.43 14.99
C ASP A 351 -3.25 -17.88 14.59
N LEU A 352 -3.54 -17.97 13.28
CA LEU A 352 -4.90 -18.26 12.83
C LEU A 352 -5.20 -19.78 12.76
N ALA A 353 -4.33 -20.58 12.17
CA ALA A 353 -4.61 -22.00 12.01
C ALA A 353 -4.34 -22.79 13.30
N ASN A 354 -3.14 -22.66 13.90
CA ASN A 354 -2.77 -23.45 15.06
C ASN A 354 -3.38 -22.94 16.37
N ASP A 355 -3.40 -21.62 16.59
CA ASP A 355 -3.87 -21.10 17.88
C ASP A 355 -5.39 -20.92 17.89
N LEU A 356 -5.93 -20.02 17.07
CA LEU A 356 -7.37 -19.72 17.05
C LEU A 356 -8.19 -20.85 16.43
N GLY A 357 -7.86 -21.25 15.21
CA GLY A 357 -8.63 -22.23 14.44
C GLY A 357 -8.66 -23.61 15.11
N ASN A 358 -7.51 -24.04 15.62
CA ASN A 358 -7.42 -25.31 16.35
C ASN A 358 -8.16 -25.26 17.70
N LEU A 359 -8.10 -24.13 18.44
CA LEU A 359 -8.87 -23.97 19.68
C LEU A 359 -10.37 -24.16 19.45
N VAL A 360 -10.92 -23.46 18.44
CA VAL A 360 -12.35 -23.55 18.09
C VAL A 360 -12.72 -24.96 17.64
N SER A 361 -11.96 -25.51 16.69
CA SER A 361 -12.23 -26.83 16.11
C SER A 361 -12.13 -27.96 17.14
N ARG A 362 -11.07 -27.98 17.95
CA ARG A 362 -10.89 -28.99 19.02
C ARG A 362 -12.00 -28.91 20.06
N THR A 363 -12.38 -27.68 20.46
CA THR A 363 -13.41 -27.49 21.47
C THR A 363 -14.77 -28.00 20.98
N CYS A 364 -15.21 -27.59 19.77
CA CYS A 364 -16.45 -28.08 19.17
C CYS A 364 -16.44 -29.60 18.94
N ALA A 365 -15.32 -30.16 18.44
CA ALA A 365 -15.18 -31.60 18.22
C ALA A 365 -15.28 -32.41 19.53
N MET A 366 -14.77 -31.89 20.65
CA MET A 366 -14.90 -32.53 21.95
C MET A 366 -16.35 -32.50 22.47
N VAL A 367 -17.06 -31.38 22.26
CA VAL A 367 -18.51 -31.30 22.60
C VAL A 367 -19.31 -32.32 21.77
N GLU A 368 -19.04 -32.39 20.47
CA GLU A 368 -19.67 -33.39 19.59
C GLU A 368 -19.38 -34.83 20.05
N LYS A 369 -18.12 -35.12 20.30
CA LYS A 369 -17.68 -36.49 20.62
C LYS A 369 -18.20 -36.97 21.97
N TYR A 370 -18.21 -36.12 22.99
CA TYR A 370 -18.50 -36.53 24.37
C TYR A 370 -19.93 -36.26 24.79
N PHE A 371 -20.62 -35.30 24.14
CA PHE A 371 -21.98 -34.88 24.49
C PHE A 371 -22.94 -34.84 23.31
N GLY A 372 -22.58 -35.44 22.16
CA GLY A 372 -23.47 -35.47 20.98
C GLY A 372 -23.82 -34.08 20.45
N GLY A 373 -22.92 -33.11 20.58
CA GLY A 373 -23.09 -31.73 20.09
C GLY A 373 -23.82 -30.79 21.04
N THR A 374 -24.37 -31.29 22.15
CA THR A 374 -25.10 -30.44 23.11
C THR A 374 -24.54 -30.59 24.53
N LEU A 375 -23.90 -29.53 25.02
CA LEU A 375 -23.29 -29.48 26.33
C LEU A 375 -24.40 -29.32 27.40
N PRO A 376 -24.48 -30.23 28.39
CA PRO A 376 -25.51 -30.17 29.45
C PRO A 376 -25.29 -28.96 30.37
N ALA A 377 -26.31 -28.64 31.19
CA ALA A 377 -26.25 -27.52 32.14
C ALA A 377 -25.50 -27.82 33.43
N ASP A 378 -25.30 -29.11 33.75
CA ASP A 378 -24.63 -29.52 34.97
C ASP A 378 -23.13 -29.20 34.91
N ARG A 379 -22.56 -28.60 35.96
CA ARG A 379 -21.20 -28.06 36.05
C ARG A 379 -20.54 -28.38 37.39
N GLU A 380 -19.25 -28.72 37.33
CA GLU A 380 -18.40 -28.89 38.51
C GLU A 380 -17.18 -27.98 38.37
N ASP A 381 -17.15 -26.84 39.08
CA ASP A 381 -16.01 -25.91 39.08
C ASP A 381 -14.78 -26.47 39.79
N SER A 382 -13.60 -26.01 39.40
CA SER A 382 -12.32 -26.36 39.99
C SER A 382 -11.45 -25.13 40.18
N PRO A 383 -10.55 -25.11 41.16
CA PRO A 383 -9.55 -24.04 41.30
C PRO A 383 -8.69 -23.83 40.02
N ALA A 384 -8.51 -24.87 39.20
CA ALA A 384 -7.81 -24.79 37.92
C ALA A 384 -8.50 -23.85 36.90
N ASP A 385 -9.79 -23.54 37.08
CA ASP A 385 -10.55 -22.66 36.20
C ASP A 385 -10.26 -21.17 36.49
N CYS A 386 -9.81 -20.87 37.72
CA CYS A 386 -9.71 -19.50 38.22
C CYS A 386 -8.75 -18.63 37.42
N GLU A 387 -7.63 -19.16 36.99
CA GLU A 387 -6.63 -18.43 36.23
C GLU A 387 -7.18 -18.00 34.86
N LEU A 388 -7.78 -18.95 34.12
CA LEU A 388 -8.40 -18.66 32.82
C LEU A 388 -9.53 -17.64 32.98
N LYS A 389 -10.46 -17.88 33.90
CA LYS A 389 -11.61 -16.98 34.17
C LYS A 389 -11.16 -15.56 34.56
N LYS A 390 -10.10 -15.43 35.39
CA LYS A 390 -9.51 -14.13 35.75
C LYS A 390 -8.90 -13.41 34.56
N LEU A 391 -8.12 -14.12 33.74
CA LEU A 391 -7.49 -13.52 32.57
C LEU A 391 -8.53 -13.04 31.56
N VAL A 392 -9.59 -13.81 31.32
CA VAL A 392 -10.67 -13.48 30.40
C VAL A 392 -11.51 -12.31 30.94
N SER A 393 -11.81 -12.27 32.25
CA SER A 393 -12.67 -11.22 32.84
C SER A 393 -12.08 -9.81 32.73
N THR A 394 -10.77 -9.67 32.56
CA THR A 394 -10.08 -8.39 32.40
C THR A 394 -9.66 -8.11 30.94
N LEU A 395 -9.94 -9.04 30.02
CA LEU A 395 -9.48 -8.94 28.64
C LEU A 395 -10.04 -7.73 27.93
N ARG A 396 -11.37 -7.48 28.04
CA ARG A 396 -12.01 -6.35 27.35
C ARG A 396 -11.38 -5.01 27.76
N ASP A 397 -11.12 -4.80 29.03
CA ASP A 397 -10.57 -3.52 29.54
C ASP A 397 -9.11 -3.33 29.08
N ARG A 398 -8.30 -4.40 29.06
CA ARG A 398 -6.93 -4.36 28.52
C ARG A 398 -6.93 -4.10 27.01
N TYR A 399 -7.80 -4.76 26.27
CA TYR A 399 -8.00 -4.56 24.84
C TYR A 399 -8.42 -3.12 24.53
N GLU A 400 -9.42 -2.59 25.26
CA GLU A 400 -9.92 -1.23 25.12
C GLU A 400 -8.81 -0.19 25.34
N ALA A 401 -7.99 -0.39 26.37
CA ALA A 401 -6.86 0.50 26.69
C ALA A 401 -5.81 0.60 25.55
N GLU A 402 -5.63 -0.46 24.78
CA GLU A 402 -4.72 -0.45 23.62
C GLU A 402 -5.40 0.09 22.36
N MET A 403 -6.66 -0.30 22.11
CA MET A 403 -7.41 0.15 20.94
C MET A 403 -7.69 1.64 20.95
N ASP A 404 -7.96 2.24 22.12
CA ASP A 404 -8.19 3.68 22.24
C ASP A 404 -6.91 4.52 21.98
N LYS A 405 -5.73 3.89 22.05
CA LYS A 405 -4.45 4.48 21.62
C LYS A 405 -4.10 4.14 20.16
N LEU A 406 -4.99 3.51 19.43
CA LEU A 406 -4.77 2.99 18.08
C LEU A 406 -3.61 1.96 17.98
N GLN A 407 -3.33 1.25 19.08
CA GLN A 407 -2.34 0.17 19.14
C GLN A 407 -2.98 -1.16 18.75
N LEU A 408 -3.35 -1.30 17.46
CA LEU A 408 -4.13 -2.42 16.94
C LEU A 408 -3.44 -3.77 17.16
N GLN A 409 -2.12 -3.81 16.93
CA GLN A 409 -1.30 -5.00 17.18
C GLN A 409 -1.34 -5.43 18.64
N ASN A 410 -1.20 -4.47 19.57
CA ASN A 410 -1.24 -4.75 21.00
C ASN A 410 -2.63 -5.23 21.43
N GLY A 411 -3.70 -4.64 20.86
CA GLY A 411 -5.08 -5.12 21.10
C GLY A 411 -5.24 -6.59 20.72
N LEU A 412 -4.73 -6.99 19.56
CA LEU A 412 -4.69 -8.41 19.15
C LEU A 412 -3.82 -9.25 20.07
N GLU A 413 -2.68 -8.75 20.52
CA GLU A 413 -1.80 -9.44 21.45
C GLU A 413 -2.51 -9.80 22.76
N GLU A 414 -3.33 -8.88 23.30
CA GLU A 414 -4.12 -9.17 24.51
C GLU A 414 -5.13 -10.31 24.31
N ILE A 415 -5.75 -10.40 23.12
CA ILE A 415 -6.63 -11.51 22.77
C ILE A 415 -5.86 -12.82 22.66
N PHE A 416 -4.70 -12.83 21.99
CA PHE A 416 -3.92 -14.03 21.76
C PHE A 416 -3.29 -14.58 23.04
N LYS A 417 -2.93 -13.75 24.01
CA LYS A 417 -2.55 -14.20 25.36
C LYS A 417 -3.64 -15.07 26.02
N VAL A 418 -4.92 -14.73 25.77
CA VAL A 418 -6.05 -15.50 26.28
C VAL A 418 -6.23 -16.80 25.49
N ILE A 419 -6.08 -16.75 24.16
CA ILE A 419 -6.15 -17.93 23.28
C ILE A 419 -5.08 -18.94 23.67
N ASP A 420 -3.83 -18.51 23.87
CA ASP A 420 -2.71 -19.34 24.32
C ASP A 420 -3.00 -19.98 25.68
N ARG A 421 -3.53 -19.18 26.63
CA ARG A 421 -3.92 -19.71 27.94
C ARG A 421 -5.04 -20.73 27.84
N ALA A 422 -6.00 -20.55 26.92
CA ALA A 422 -7.08 -21.50 26.69
C ALA A 422 -6.54 -22.82 26.07
N ASN A 423 -5.62 -22.76 25.12
CA ASN A 423 -4.96 -23.94 24.57
C ASN A 423 -4.20 -24.72 25.66
N LYS A 424 -3.45 -24.03 26.52
CA LYS A 424 -2.77 -24.64 27.67
C LYS A 424 -3.76 -25.23 28.67
N TYR A 425 -4.91 -24.58 28.92
CA TYR A 425 -5.98 -25.07 29.79
C TYR A 425 -6.57 -26.40 29.30
N ILE A 426 -6.67 -26.63 27.98
CA ILE A 426 -7.07 -27.92 27.42
C ILE A 426 -6.08 -29.01 27.85
N ASP A 427 -4.78 -28.77 27.70
CA ASP A 427 -3.75 -29.79 27.99
C ASP A 427 -3.65 -30.09 29.50
N GLU A 428 -3.78 -29.08 30.36
CA GLU A 428 -3.77 -29.20 31.81
C GLU A 428 -4.97 -30.00 32.34
N ASN A 429 -6.17 -29.78 31.80
CA ASN A 429 -7.39 -30.46 32.24
C ASN A 429 -7.60 -31.81 31.53
N ALA A 430 -6.88 -32.07 30.45
CA ALA A 430 -6.90 -33.32 29.68
C ALA A 430 -8.33 -33.91 29.48
N PRO A 431 -9.28 -33.17 28.80
CA PRO A 431 -10.67 -33.59 28.69
C PRO A 431 -10.86 -35.00 28.13
N TRP A 432 -9.90 -35.53 27.35
CA TRP A 432 -9.90 -36.91 26.87
C TRP A 432 -9.64 -37.94 27.97
N LYS A 433 -9.09 -37.55 29.15
CA LYS A 433 -8.97 -38.38 30.34
C LYS A 433 -10.26 -38.31 31.15
N LEU A 434 -10.76 -37.09 31.42
CA LEU A 434 -12.03 -36.88 32.12
C LEU A 434 -13.18 -37.65 31.47
N ALA A 435 -13.24 -37.70 30.14
CA ALA A 435 -14.27 -38.45 29.42
C ALA A 435 -14.24 -39.97 29.63
N LYS A 436 -13.17 -40.52 30.20
CA LYS A 436 -13.02 -41.97 30.51
C LYS A 436 -13.28 -42.28 31.98
N GLU A 437 -13.38 -41.29 32.83
CA GLU A 437 -13.58 -41.42 34.28
C GLU A 437 -15.05 -41.34 34.61
N GLU A 438 -15.60 -42.35 35.25
CA GLU A 438 -17.00 -42.40 35.68
C GLU A 438 -17.29 -41.29 36.70
N GLY A 439 -18.38 -40.55 36.52
CA GLY A 439 -18.82 -39.47 37.42
C GLY A 439 -18.08 -38.12 37.18
N LYS A 440 -17.30 -37.99 36.09
CA LYS A 440 -16.58 -36.75 35.72
C LYS A 440 -17.26 -35.94 34.59
N GLU A 441 -18.47 -36.33 34.22
CA GLU A 441 -19.21 -35.69 33.11
C GLU A 441 -19.47 -34.19 33.40
N ALA A 442 -19.86 -33.82 34.63
CA ALA A 442 -20.08 -32.42 35.03
C ALA A 442 -18.76 -31.60 34.97
N ARG A 443 -17.64 -32.20 35.38
CA ARG A 443 -16.33 -31.56 35.30
C ARG A 443 -15.89 -31.37 33.85
N LEU A 444 -16.04 -32.39 33.00
CA LEU A 444 -15.77 -32.31 31.57
C LEU A 444 -16.63 -31.23 30.90
N ALA A 445 -17.91 -31.18 31.23
CA ALA A 445 -18.84 -30.15 30.75
C ALA A 445 -18.39 -28.75 31.17
N THR A 446 -17.87 -28.56 32.38
CA THR A 446 -17.29 -27.28 32.85
C THR A 446 -16.08 -26.88 32.05
N VAL A 447 -15.15 -27.79 31.81
CA VAL A 447 -13.93 -27.51 30.99
C VAL A 447 -14.32 -27.04 29.61
N LEU A 448 -15.22 -27.75 28.92
CA LEU A 448 -15.65 -27.40 27.57
C LEU A 448 -16.45 -26.11 27.53
N TYR A 449 -17.28 -25.85 28.51
CA TYR A 449 -18.02 -24.58 28.65
C TYR A 449 -17.07 -23.40 28.82
N ASN A 450 -16.06 -23.54 29.68
CA ASN A 450 -15.04 -22.51 29.90
C ASN A 450 -14.29 -22.16 28.62
N LEU A 451 -13.99 -23.15 27.80
CA LEU A 451 -13.36 -22.95 26.49
C LEU A 451 -14.29 -22.24 25.51
N LEU A 452 -15.54 -22.69 25.39
CA LEU A 452 -16.55 -22.05 24.51
C LEU A 452 -16.78 -20.60 24.89
N GLU A 453 -16.89 -20.30 26.19
CA GLU A 453 -17.11 -18.94 26.69
C GLU A 453 -15.88 -18.05 26.48
N THR A 454 -14.68 -18.61 26.62
CA THR A 454 -13.42 -17.92 26.27
C THR A 454 -13.37 -17.59 24.78
N VAL A 455 -13.66 -18.59 23.93
CA VAL A 455 -13.74 -18.37 22.46
C VAL A 455 -14.76 -17.29 22.13
N ARG A 456 -15.95 -17.32 22.75
CA ARG A 456 -16.98 -16.30 22.53
C ARG A 456 -16.47 -14.88 22.80
N ILE A 457 -15.84 -14.68 23.97
CA ILE A 457 -15.34 -13.36 24.39
C ILE A 457 -14.22 -12.89 23.44
N CYS A 458 -13.26 -13.76 23.13
CA CYS A 458 -12.21 -13.47 22.15
C CYS A 458 -12.80 -13.11 20.78
N THR A 459 -13.82 -13.85 20.32
CA THR A 459 -14.47 -13.62 19.03
C THR A 459 -15.15 -12.26 18.96
N VAL A 460 -15.83 -11.82 20.04
CA VAL A 460 -16.43 -10.47 20.09
C VAL A 460 -15.36 -9.40 19.85
N LEU A 461 -14.20 -9.53 20.48
CA LEU A 461 -13.11 -8.56 20.35
C LEU A 461 -12.33 -8.69 19.03
N LEU A 462 -12.36 -9.86 18.39
CA LEU A 462 -11.79 -10.09 17.05
C LEU A 462 -12.67 -9.56 15.91
N THR A 463 -13.95 -9.30 16.14
CA THR A 463 -14.90 -8.85 15.09
C THR A 463 -14.41 -7.65 14.28
N PRO A 464 -13.72 -6.62 14.84
CA PRO A 464 -13.18 -5.54 14.07
C PRO A 464 -12.10 -5.96 13.05
N PHE A 465 -11.39 -7.06 13.31
CA PHE A 465 -10.23 -7.51 12.54
C PHE A 465 -10.60 -8.54 11.46
N ILE A 466 -11.37 -9.56 11.84
CA ILE A 466 -11.73 -10.72 11.01
C ILE A 466 -13.24 -10.98 11.02
N PRO A 467 -14.07 -10.01 10.56
CA PRO A 467 -15.51 -10.02 10.77
C PRO A 467 -16.22 -11.26 10.23
N ALA A 468 -15.87 -11.72 9.01
CA ALA A 468 -16.54 -12.85 8.39
C ALA A 468 -16.21 -14.19 9.08
N SER A 469 -14.97 -14.33 9.58
CA SER A 469 -14.57 -15.52 10.36
C SER A 469 -15.22 -15.51 11.74
N CYS A 470 -15.39 -14.35 12.36
CA CYS A 470 -16.08 -14.24 13.64
C CYS A 470 -17.54 -14.69 13.57
N ASP A 471 -18.26 -14.36 12.50
CA ASP A 471 -19.63 -14.83 12.29
C ASP A 471 -19.68 -16.37 12.26
N LYS A 472 -18.76 -17.01 11.53
CA LYS A 472 -18.63 -18.47 11.48
C LYS A 472 -18.29 -19.07 12.85
N ILE A 473 -17.40 -18.43 13.62
CA ILE A 473 -17.06 -18.90 14.97
C ILE A 473 -18.29 -18.84 15.89
N PHE A 474 -19.02 -17.72 15.90
CA PHE A 474 -20.25 -17.57 16.70
C PHE A 474 -21.28 -18.66 16.38
N ASP A 475 -21.46 -18.97 15.12
CA ASP A 475 -22.38 -20.02 14.68
C ASP A 475 -21.90 -21.40 15.13
N GLN A 476 -20.60 -21.72 14.98
CA GLN A 476 -20.02 -22.99 15.41
C GLN A 476 -20.17 -23.21 16.92
N ILE A 477 -19.96 -22.18 17.74
CA ILE A 477 -20.08 -22.29 19.21
C ILE A 477 -21.50 -22.07 19.74
N GLY A 478 -22.50 -21.91 18.87
CA GLY A 478 -23.91 -21.71 19.26
C GLY A 478 -24.18 -20.40 20.00
N ALA A 479 -23.39 -19.35 19.75
CA ALA A 479 -23.56 -18.05 20.39
C ALA A 479 -24.74 -17.28 19.80
N CYS A 480 -25.72 -16.91 20.65
CA CYS A 480 -26.85 -16.07 20.24
C CYS A 480 -26.41 -14.61 20.00
N GLU A 481 -27.25 -13.81 19.31
CA GLU A 481 -26.96 -12.40 19.02
C GLU A 481 -26.65 -11.57 20.28
N GLY A 482 -27.40 -11.75 21.36
CA GLY A 482 -27.16 -11.07 22.64
C GLY A 482 -25.82 -11.41 23.32
N CYS A 483 -25.14 -12.47 22.82
CA CYS A 483 -23.85 -12.93 23.30
C CYS A 483 -22.68 -12.35 22.46
N ARG A 484 -22.97 -11.60 21.37
CA ARG A 484 -22.00 -11.09 20.39
C ARG A 484 -21.73 -9.58 20.57
N THR A 485 -22.20 -8.97 21.68
CA THR A 485 -22.14 -7.53 21.93
C THR A 485 -20.92 -7.14 22.75
N TRP A 486 -20.48 -5.87 22.63
CA TRP A 486 -19.43 -5.27 23.46
C TRP A 486 -19.63 -5.50 24.96
N ASP A 487 -20.86 -5.23 25.46
CA ASP A 487 -21.19 -5.41 26.88
C ASP A 487 -21.14 -6.87 27.32
N SER A 488 -21.40 -7.79 26.39
CA SER A 488 -21.32 -9.23 26.67
C SER A 488 -19.86 -9.71 26.83
N ALA A 489 -18.90 -9.04 26.20
CA ALA A 489 -17.48 -9.39 26.34
C ALA A 489 -16.91 -9.09 27.74
N ALA A 490 -17.52 -8.18 28.49
CA ALA A 490 -17.16 -7.91 29.89
C ALA A 490 -17.70 -8.92 30.90
N ARG A 491 -18.56 -9.83 30.45
CA ARG A 491 -19.30 -10.69 31.34
C ARG A 491 -19.10 -12.15 31.00
N TRP A 492 -18.56 -12.89 31.95
CA TRP A 492 -18.47 -14.35 31.89
C TRP A 492 -19.85 -15.00 31.98
N GLY A 493 -20.03 -16.13 31.31
CA GLY A 493 -21.24 -16.94 31.42
C GLY A 493 -22.44 -16.39 30.62
N LYS A 494 -22.18 -15.83 29.44
CA LYS A 494 -23.25 -15.32 28.55
C LYS A 494 -23.74 -16.37 27.54
N LEU A 495 -22.98 -17.42 27.27
CA LEU A 495 -23.56 -18.59 26.59
C LEU A 495 -24.67 -19.19 27.44
N LYS A 496 -25.63 -19.84 26.79
CA LYS A 496 -26.70 -20.57 27.51
C LYS A 496 -26.10 -21.66 28.40
N ASN A 497 -26.79 -22.03 29.47
CA ASN A 497 -26.33 -23.14 30.30
C ASN A 497 -26.24 -24.46 29.51
N THR A 498 -27.19 -24.71 28.61
CA THR A 498 -27.12 -25.77 27.62
C THR A 498 -26.69 -25.15 26.30
N VAL A 499 -25.51 -25.54 25.79
CA VAL A 499 -24.92 -25.02 24.56
C VAL A 499 -24.93 -26.09 23.50
N THR A 500 -25.48 -25.77 22.33
CA THR A 500 -25.39 -26.64 21.16
C THR A 500 -24.34 -26.05 20.20
N VAL A 501 -23.31 -26.83 19.89
CA VAL A 501 -22.29 -26.48 18.89
C VAL A 501 -22.71 -27.01 17.53
N HIS A 502 -22.22 -26.35 16.48
CA HIS A 502 -22.46 -26.77 15.09
C HIS A 502 -21.12 -27.10 14.41
N LYS A 503 -21.04 -28.25 13.82
CA LYS A 503 -19.84 -28.63 13.04
C LYS A 503 -19.74 -27.71 11.83
N GLY A 504 -18.63 -26.98 11.73
CA GLY A 504 -18.29 -26.14 10.58
C GLY A 504 -17.07 -26.66 9.84
N GLU A 505 -16.77 -26.02 8.72
CA GLU A 505 -15.50 -26.18 8.03
C GLU A 505 -14.35 -25.55 8.84
N ALA A 506 -13.12 -25.97 8.54
CA ALA A 506 -11.93 -25.34 9.14
C ALA A 506 -11.89 -23.86 8.79
N LEU A 507 -11.81 -23.01 9.82
CA LEU A 507 -11.82 -21.55 9.64
C LEU A 507 -10.60 -21.07 8.84
N PHE A 508 -9.44 -21.60 9.20
CA PHE A 508 -8.16 -21.29 8.58
C PHE A 508 -7.42 -22.64 8.36
N PRO A 509 -7.42 -23.17 7.12
CA PRO A 509 -6.67 -24.38 6.83
C PRO A 509 -5.17 -24.11 6.97
N ARG A 510 -4.45 -25.08 7.52
CA ARG A 510 -2.98 -24.99 7.60
C ARG A 510 -2.38 -25.03 6.18
N LEU A 511 -1.53 -24.05 5.91
CA LEU A 511 -0.85 -23.92 4.62
C LEU A 511 0.42 -24.79 4.61
N ASP A 512 0.66 -25.44 3.48
CA ASP A 512 1.99 -25.95 3.15
C ASP A 512 2.86 -24.75 2.73
N ALA A 513 3.83 -24.40 3.59
CA ALA A 513 4.59 -23.18 3.43
C ALA A 513 5.44 -23.16 2.15
N GLU A 514 6.09 -24.27 1.80
CA GLU A 514 6.94 -24.36 0.60
C GLU A 514 6.09 -24.23 -0.67
N LYS A 515 4.96 -24.92 -0.70
CA LYS A 515 4.03 -24.86 -1.83
C LYS A 515 3.41 -23.48 -1.98
N ALA A 516 2.92 -22.88 -0.89
CA ALA A 516 2.29 -21.57 -0.90
C ALA A 516 3.27 -20.45 -1.31
N LEU A 517 4.53 -20.52 -0.88
CA LEU A 517 5.58 -19.60 -1.31
C LEU A 517 5.85 -19.74 -2.81
N ALA A 518 6.05 -20.95 -3.30
CA ALA A 518 6.32 -21.19 -4.71
C ALA A 518 5.17 -20.71 -5.62
N GLU A 519 3.92 -20.93 -5.22
CA GLU A 519 2.74 -20.44 -5.96
C GLU A 519 2.68 -18.90 -5.95
N LEU A 520 2.91 -18.27 -4.81
CA LEU A 520 2.87 -16.81 -4.67
C LEU A 520 3.98 -16.14 -5.47
N ASP A 521 5.20 -16.65 -5.39
CA ASP A 521 6.35 -16.12 -6.16
C ASP A 521 6.12 -16.26 -7.66
N ALA A 522 5.56 -17.39 -8.10
CA ALA A 522 5.21 -17.60 -9.51
C ALA A 522 4.12 -16.62 -9.99
N MET A 523 3.09 -16.34 -9.16
CA MET A 523 2.04 -15.37 -9.49
C MET A 523 2.58 -13.94 -9.54
N GLN A 524 3.42 -13.55 -8.57
CA GLN A 524 4.03 -12.22 -8.54
C GLN A 524 4.98 -12.01 -9.72
N GLU A 525 5.77 -13.03 -10.08
CA GLU A 525 6.65 -12.97 -11.25
C GLU A 525 5.85 -12.88 -12.55
N ALA A 526 4.75 -13.63 -12.66
CA ALA A 526 3.85 -13.52 -13.82
C ALA A 526 3.23 -12.13 -13.95
N GLN A 527 2.80 -11.52 -12.83
CA GLN A 527 2.30 -10.14 -12.82
C GLN A 527 3.39 -9.13 -13.19
N ARG A 528 4.60 -9.32 -12.67
CA ARG A 528 5.76 -8.48 -13.01
C ARG A 528 6.04 -8.52 -14.50
N LYS A 529 6.10 -9.71 -15.10
CA LYS A 529 6.30 -9.89 -16.54
C LYS A 529 5.18 -9.29 -17.37
N ALA A 530 3.92 -9.41 -16.93
CA ALA A 530 2.77 -8.83 -17.62
C ALA A 530 2.73 -7.29 -17.57
N ALA A 531 3.36 -6.68 -16.57
CA ALA A 531 3.44 -5.22 -16.42
C ALA A 531 4.61 -4.58 -17.20
N LEU A 532 5.56 -5.40 -17.70
CA LEU A 532 6.66 -4.90 -18.50
C LEU A 532 6.15 -4.54 -19.91
N PRO A 533 6.69 -3.47 -20.52
CA PRO A 533 6.35 -3.11 -21.90
C PRO A 533 6.71 -4.27 -22.83
N ASP A 534 5.87 -4.51 -23.84
CA ASP A 534 6.12 -5.54 -24.84
C ASP A 534 7.42 -5.26 -25.63
N LEU A 535 7.73 -3.98 -25.83
CA LEU A 535 8.93 -3.50 -26.48
C LEU A 535 9.45 -2.24 -25.79
N GLU A 536 10.71 -2.23 -25.40
CA GLU A 536 11.41 -1.07 -24.85
C GLU A 536 12.65 -0.76 -25.70
N LEU A 537 12.70 0.44 -26.25
CA LEU A 537 13.80 0.96 -27.03
C LEU A 537 14.57 2.01 -26.21
N GLU A 538 15.88 2.05 -26.39
CA GLU A 538 16.71 3.10 -25.82
C GLU A 538 16.27 4.48 -26.36
N PRO A 539 16.10 5.50 -25.52
CA PRO A 539 15.68 6.84 -25.97
C PRO A 539 16.70 7.43 -26.95
N PHE A 540 16.19 8.21 -27.91
CA PHE A 540 17.09 8.95 -28.80
C PHE A 540 17.99 9.89 -28.03
N THR A 541 19.28 9.92 -28.38
CA THR A 541 20.26 10.88 -27.87
C THR A 541 19.85 12.30 -28.31
N GLN A 542 19.84 13.24 -27.37
CA GLN A 542 19.41 14.63 -27.63
C GLN A 542 20.54 15.51 -28.19
N GLU A 543 21.79 15.07 -28.07
CA GLU A 543 22.95 15.82 -28.56
C GLU A 543 23.30 15.40 -29.98
N ASP A 544 23.44 16.40 -30.88
CA ASP A 544 23.86 16.18 -32.24
C ASP A 544 25.36 15.82 -32.28
N VAL A 545 25.72 14.81 -33.10
CA VAL A 545 27.12 14.51 -33.43
C VAL A 545 27.51 15.30 -34.66
N ASP A 546 28.60 16.08 -34.58
CA ASP A 546 29.09 16.81 -35.73
C ASP A 546 29.56 15.84 -36.84
N PHE A 547 29.35 16.24 -38.08
CA PHE A 547 29.63 15.40 -39.27
C PHE A 547 31.10 14.97 -39.37
N ASP A 548 32.04 15.83 -38.97
CA ASP A 548 33.47 15.52 -39.02
C ASP A 548 33.85 14.46 -37.98
N THR A 549 33.23 14.46 -36.83
CA THR A 549 33.39 13.41 -35.81
C THR A 549 32.81 12.09 -36.30
N PHE A 550 31.61 12.10 -36.91
CA PHE A 550 31.03 10.89 -37.52
C PHE A 550 31.93 10.33 -38.63
N CYS A 551 32.41 11.14 -39.53
CA CYS A 551 33.27 10.73 -40.65
C CYS A 551 34.62 10.15 -40.21
N ARG A 552 35.09 10.43 -38.98
CA ARG A 552 36.28 9.80 -38.39
C ARG A 552 36.06 8.35 -37.98
N SER A 553 34.82 7.90 -37.83
CA SER A 553 34.50 6.51 -37.50
C SER A 553 34.64 5.63 -38.76
N ASP A 554 35.43 4.56 -38.67
CA ASP A 554 35.67 3.66 -39.81
C ASP A 554 34.82 2.38 -39.69
N PHE A 555 33.57 2.49 -40.12
CA PHE A 555 32.63 1.36 -40.20
C PHE A 555 32.88 0.60 -41.52
N ARG A 556 33.08 -0.73 -41.40
CA ARG A 556 33.32 -1.58 -42.56
C ARG A 556 32.58 -2.90 -42.50
N ALA A 557 32.32 -3.48 -43.67
CA ALA A 557 31.91 -4.86 -43.81
C ALA A 557 33.10 -5.78 -43.51
N VAL A 558 32.90 -6.76 -42.62
CA VAL A 558 33.92 -7.74 -42.26
C VAL A 558 33.38 -9.15 -42.44
N LYS A 559 34.19 -10.07 -42.99
CA LYS A 559 33.79 -11.48 -43.12
C LYS A 559 34.28 -12.28 -41.93
N ILE A 560 33.39 -13.06 -41.32
CA ILE A 560 33.69 -13.92 -40.17
C ILE A 560 34.33 -15.22 -40.67
N LYS A 561 35.67 -15.32 -40.59
CA LYS A 561 36.43 -16.50 -40.98
C LYS A 561 36.36 -17.61 -39.95
N ALA A 562 36.40 -17.25 -38.69
CA ALA A 562 36.25 -18.18 -37.55
C ALA A 562 35.60 -17.47 -36.37
N CYS A 563 34.85 -18.23 -35.60
CA CYS A 563 34.26 -17.81 -34.33
C CYS A 563 34.43 -18.92 -33.30
N GLU A 564 34.89 -18.58 -32.11
CA GLU A 564 35.10 -19.56 -31.03
C GLU A 564 34.73 -18.97 -29.66
N ALA A 565 34.17 -19.80 -28.77
CA ALA A 565 33.88 -19.42 -27.39
C ALA A 565 35.17 -19.16 -26.60
N VAL A 566 35.22 -18.08 -25.83
CA VAL A 566 36.37 -17.73 -25.00
C VAL A 566 36.41 -18.60 -23.75
N LYS A 567 37.48 -19.36 -23.55
CA LYS A 567 37.64 -20.22 -22.35
C LYS A 567 37.46 -19.41 -21.06
N LYS A 568 36.67 -19.95 -20.11
CA LYS A 568 36.32 -19.32 -18.83
C LYS A 568 35.41 -18.09 -18.93
N SER A 569 34.66 -17.93 -20.02
CA SER A 569 33.63 -16.92 -20.15
C SER A 569 32.43 -17.47 -20.90
N ASP A 570 31.25 -17.45 -20.25
CA ASP A 570 30.00 -17.89 -20.85
C ASP A 570 29.37 -16.80 -21.76
N LYS A 571 29.99 -15.59 -21.82
CA LYS A 571 29.44 -14.43 -22.52
C LYS A 571 30.21 -14.07 -23.76
N LEU A 572 31.46 -14.48 -23.88
CA LEU A 572 32.38 -13.95 -24.90
C LEU A 572 32.62 -14.92 -26.07
N LEU A 573 32.48 -14.38 -27.29
CA LEU A 573 32.93 -14.99 -28.52
C LEU A 573 34.14 -14.25 -29.04
N LYS A 574 35.17 -15.00 -29.52
CA LYS A 574 36.32 -14.48 -30.21
C LYS A 574 36.13 -14.69 -31.71
N PHE A 575 36.24 -13.63 -32.47
CA PHE A 575 36.10 -13.58 -33.91
C PHE A 575 37.46 -13.42 -34.58
N THR A 576 37.68 -14.20 -35.63
CA THR A 576 38.74 -13.97 -36.61
C THR A 576 38.09 -13.46 -37.89
N LEU A 577 38.39 -12.21 -38.25
CA LEU A 577 37.68 -11.46 -39.29
C LEU A 577 38.63 -11.12 -40.44
N ASP A 578 38.12 -11.25 -41.66
CA ASP A 578 38.72 -10.60 -42.85
C ASP A 578 38.10 -9.20 -42.98
N ASP A 579 38.93 -8.18 -42.92
CA ASP A 579 38.55 -6.77 -43.04
C ASP A 579 39.05 -6.14 -44.36
N GLY A 580 39.54 -6.96 -45.32
CA GLY A 580 40.06 -6.52 -46.61
C GLY A 580 41.48 -5.95 -46.56
N SER A 581 42.14 -5.93 -45.37
CA SER A 581 43.53 -5.43 -45.23
C SER A 581 44.59 -6.46 -45.60
N GLY A 582 44.23 -7.70 -45.86
CA GLY A 582 45.15 -8.81 -46.12
C GLY A 582 45.68 -9.48 -44.82
N THR A 583 45.31 -9.02 -43.66
CA THR A 583 45.65 -9.63 -42.35
C THR A 583 44.40 -9.87 -41.53
N ASP A 584 44.35 -11.02 -40.85
CA ASP A 584 43.20 -11.36 -40.02
C ASP A 584 43.09 -10.45 -38.78
N ARG A 585 41.90 -9.92 -38.52
CA ARG A 585 41.59 -9.08 -37.37
C ARG A 585 40.92 -9.89 -36.30
N THR A 586 41.31 -9.68 -35.04
CA THR A 586 40.62 -10.28 -33.89
C THR A 586 39.71 -9.25 -33.23
N ILE A 587 38.42 -9.63 -33.04
CA ILE A 587 37.47 -8.91 -32.22
C ILE A 587 36.88 -9.89 -31.20
N VAL A 588 36.67 -9.44 -29.94
CA VAL A 588 35.99 -10.18 -28.91
C VAL A 588 34.70 -9.45 -28.56
N SER A 589 33.58 -10.16 -28.58
CA SER A 589 32.24 -9.59 -28.31
C SER A 589 31.45 -10.42 -27.30
N GLY A 590 30.63 -9.75 -26.50
CA GLY A 590 29.82 -10.33 -25.44
C GLY A 590 28.49 -10.93 -25.90
N ILE A 591 28.45 -11.61 -27.02
CA ILE A 591 27.21 -12.05 -27.67
C ILE A 591 26.97 -13.56 -27.66
N HIS A 592 27.72 -14.32 -26.87
CA HIS A 592 27.59 -15.79 -26.78
C HIS A 592 26.23 -16.26 -26.26
N HIS A 593 25.51 -15.46 -25.49
CA HIS A 593 24.15 -15.80 -25.07
C HIS A 593 23.09 -15.70 -26.18
N TYR A 594 23.44 -15.09 -27.32
CA TYR A 594 22.52 -14.82 -28.43
C TYR A 594 22.86 -15.62 -29.68
N TYR A 595 24.13 -16.09 -29.83
CA TYR A 595 24.61 -16.76 -31.04
C TYR A 595 25.57 -17.89 -30.70
N GLU A 596 25.38 -19.02 -31.37
CA GLU A 596 26.38 -20.08 -31.36
C GLU A 596 27.48 -19.77 -32.39
N PRO A 597 28.77 -20.11 -32.12
CA PRO A 597 29.89 -19.82 -33.01
C PRO A 597 29.67 -20.30 -34.46
N GLU A 598 29.07 -21.47 -34.64
CA GLU A 598 28.84 -22.14 -35.93
C GLU A 598 27.87 -21.36 -36.82
N ASP A 599 26.91 -20.63 -36.24
CA ASP A 599 25.89 -19.87 -36.97
C ASP A 599 26.46 -18.60 -37.59
N LEU A 600 27.62 -18.14 -37.11
CA LEU A 600 28.23 -16.87 -37.49
C LEU A 600 29.37 -17.02 -38.51
N VAL A 601 30.00 -18.19 -38.59
CA VAL A 601 31.10 -18.43 -39.52
C VAL A 601 30.61 -18.34 -40.96
N GLY A 602 31.35 -17.59 -41.79
CA GLY A 602 31.02 -17.33 -43.17
C GLY A 602 30.11 -16.14 -43.44
N LYS A 603 29.50 -15.56 -42.38
CA LYS A 603 28.64 -14.37 -42.48
C LYS A 603 29.46 -13.09 -42.64
N THR A 604 28.82 -12.09 -43.25
CA THR A 604 29.35 -10.73 -43.36
C THR A 604 28.67 -9.84 -42.32
N ALA A 605 29.45 -9.18 -41.45
CA ALA A 605 28.94 -8.33 -40.38
C ALA A 605 29.46 -6.89 -40.51
N VAL A 606 28.85 -5.97 -39.77
CA VAL A 606 29.32 -4.59 -39.62
C VAL A 606 30.24 -4.47 -38.41
N ALA A 607 31.40 -3.85 -38.62
CA ALA A 607 32.33 -3.54 -37.52
C ALA A 607 32.90 -2.12 -37.65
N ILE A 608 33.15 -1.48 -36.49
CA ILE A 608 34.01 -0.29 -36.42
C ILE A 608 35.43 -0.74 -36.13
N LEU A 609 36.38 -0.34 -37.03
CA LEU A 609 37.71 -0.90 -37.05
C LEU A 609 38.77 0.01 -36.43
N ASN A 610 38.52 1.29 -36.30
CA ASN A 610 39.51 2.27 -35.82
C ASN A 610 39.37 2.59 -34.31
N LEU A 611 38.88 1.65 -33.54
CA LEU A 611 38.91 1.74 -32.09
C LEU A 611 40.29 1.27 -31.55
N PRO A 612 40.80 1.89 -30.46
CA PRO A 612 41.99 1.41 -29.79
C PRO A 612 41.84 -0.05 -29.32
N ALA A 613 42.90 -0.85 -29.49
CA ALA A 613 42.89 -2.25 -29.07
C ALA A 613 42.67 -2.36 -27.55
N ARG A 614 41.68 -3.19 -27.14
CA ARG A 614 41.34 -3.47 -25.73
C ARG A 614 41.58 -4.94 -25.43
N LYS A 615 42.24 -5.24 -24.29
CA LYS A 615 42.38 -6.63 -23.84
C LYS A 615 41.10 -7.08 -23.11
N MET A 616 40.50 -8.18 -23.61
CA MET A 616 39.35 -8.85 -23.00
C MET A 616 39.74 -10.31 -22.69
N MET A 617 39.76 -10.72 -21.44
CA MET A 617 40.25 -12.03 -20.97
C MET A 617 41.63 -12.40 -21.51
N GLY A 618 42.52 -11.40 -21.62
CA GLY A 618 43.88 -11.57 -22.14
C GLY A 618 44.01 -11.54 -23.69
N ILE A 619 42.90 -11.53 -24.43
CA ILE A 619 42.85 -11.51 -25.88
C ILE A 619 42.75 -10.03 -26.36
N PRO A 620 43.61 -9.56 -27.29
CA PRO A 620 43.47 -8.22 -27.83
C PRO A 620 42.26 -8.17 -28.78
N SER A 621 41.30 -7.32 -28.49
CA SER A 621 40.16 -7.01 -29.37
C SER A 621 40.44 -5.70 -30.10
N CYS A 622 40.47 -5.75 -31.45
CA CYS A 622 40.86 -4.63 -32.31
C CYS A 622 39.66 -4.13 -33.12
N GLY A 623 38.70 -3.49 -32.45
CA GLY A 623 37.47 -3.00 -33.04
C GLY A 623 36.25 -3.52 -32.28
N MET A 624 35.04 -3.27 -32.82
CA MET A 624 33.77 -3.71 -32.22
C MET A 624 32.79 -4.11 -33.32
N LEU A 625 32.13 -5.26 -33.18
CA LEU A 625 30.98 -5.62 -34.00
C LEU A 625 29.75 -4.81 -33.57
N ILE A 626 28.95 -4.40 -34.54
CA ILE A 626 27.77 -3.56 -34.30
C ILE A 626 26.53 -4.42 -34.22
N SER A 627 25.76 -4.19 -33.19
CA SER A 627 24.48 -4.90 -32.91
C SER A 627 23.37 -3.91 -32.62
N ALA A 628 22.15 -4.24 -32.99
CA ALA A 628 20.94 -3.59 -32.49
C ALA A 628 20.49 -4.28 -31.19
N VAL A 629 20.20 -3.49 -30.18
CA VAL A 629 19.77 -3.98 -28.86
C VAL A 629 18.44 -3.35 -28.48
N HIS A 630 17.53 -4.15 -27.96
CA HIS A 630 16.26 -3.70 -27.41
C HIS A 630 15.80 -4.68 -26.31
N ASN A 631 14.83 -4.27 -25.49
CA ASN A 631 14.22 -5.16 -24.51
C ASN A 631 12.81 -5.56 -24.96
N GLU A 632 12.52 -6.85 -24.91
CA GLU A 632 11.17 -7.41 -25.08
C GLU A 632 10.75 -8.05 -23.76
N LYS A 633 9.65 -7.54 -23.14
CA LYS A 633 9.15 -8.00 -21.85
C LYS A 633 10.24 -8.09 -20.76
N GLY A 634 11.18 -7.11 -20.78
CA GLY A 634 12.30 -7.03 -19.86
C GLY A 634 13.46 -7.99 -20.14
N GLU A 635 13.43 -8.73 -21.22
CA GLU A 635 14.56 -9.53 -21.70
C GLU A 635 15.32 -8.77 -22.80
N GLU A 636 16.63 -8.60 -22.62
CA GLU A 636 17.47 -8.02 -23.64
C GLU A 636 17.51 -8.93 -24.88
N LYS A 637 17.24 -8.35 -26.04
CA LYS A 637 17.40 -8.96 -27.36
C LYS A 637 18.51 -8.25 -28.11
N LEU A 638 19.43 -9.02 -28.64
CA LEU A 638 20.56 -8.49 -29.39
C LEU A 638 20.58 -9.11 -30.78
N HIS A 639 20.67 -8.26 -31.80
CA HIS A 639 20.77 -8.64 -33.19
C HIS A 639 22.06 -8.10 -33.78
N LEU A 640 23.01 -8.99 -34.12
CA LEU A 640 24.22 -8.61 -34.85
C LEU A 640 23.83 -8.08 -36.24
N LEU A 641 24.35 -6.93 -36.61
CA LEU A 641 24.09 -6.38 -37.94
C LEU A 641 24.86 -7.18 -39.00
N LEU A 642 24.13 -8.07 -39.67
CA LEU A 642 24.61 -8.89 -40.77
C LEU A 642 24.25 -8.21 -42.08
N LEU A 643 25.19 -8.26 -43.05
CA LEU A 643 25.04 -7.77 -44.40
C LEU A 643 24.87 -8.94 -45.36
N ASP A 644 24.53 -8.62 -46.64
CA ASP A 644 24.54 -9.60 -47.71
C ASP A 644 25.96 -10.13 -47.91
N ASP A 645 26.13 -11.45 -47.96
CA ASP A 645 27.43 -12.09 -48.07
C ASP A 645 28.13 -11.86 -49.42
N SER A 646 27.47 -11.25 -50.38
CA SER A 646 28.09 -10.79 -51.64
C SER A 646 28.93 -9.51 -51.47
N ILE A 647 28.75 -8.77 -50.37
CA ILE A 647 29.50 -7.56 -50.08
C ILE A 647 30.96 -7.93 -49.75
N PRO A 648 31.95 -7.33 -50.45
CA PRO A 648 33.34 -7.67 -50.21
C PRO A 648 33.84 -7.19 -48.85
N ALA A 649 34.74 -7.97 -48.24
CA ALA A 649 35.42 -7.57 -47.02
C ALA A 649 36.15 -6.25 -47.21
N GLY A 650 36.08 -5.36 -46.22
CA GLY A 650 36.70 -4.03 -46.28
C GLY A 650 35.85 -2.95 -46.94
N ALA A 651 34.67 -3.27 -47.48
CA ALA A 651 33.76 -2.25 -48.01
C ALA A 651 33.37 -1.26 -46.89
N LYS A 652 33.59 0.04 -47.14
CA LYS A 652 33.27 1.11 -46.18
C LYS A 652 31.79 1.40 -46.18
N LEU A 653 31.22 1.54 -44.98
CA LEU A 653 29.86 2.04 -44.79
C LEU A 653 29.91 3.56 -44.65
N CYS A 654 29.02 4.24 -45.36
CA CYS A 654 28.93 5.71 -45.41
C CYS A 654 27.53 6.15 -44.97
#